data_b3e6b629003f5957b652601d51f0882e
#
_entry.id   b3e6b629003f5957b652601d51f0882e
#
_cell.length_a   1.000
_cell.length_b   1.000
_cell.length_c   1.000
_cell.angle_alpha   90.00
_cell.angle_beta   90.00
_cell.angle_gamma   90.00
#
_symmetry.space_group_name_H-M   'P 1'
#
loop_
_entity.id
_entity.type
_entity.pdbx_description
1 polymer ?
#
loop_
_entity_poly.entity_id
_entity_poly.type
_entity_poly.pdbx_seq_one_letter_code
_entity_poly.pdbx_strand_id
1 'polypeptide(L)'
;MTGSDTRPESRYFARQLSDLDFNDRLLDLVDETDLPLLERVKFLILFSERIDEFFQVQVAGLRRQVVAGITSKALNGSTPEQLLADVRASLERMVRRQESLLLAGLTPALAVEGIELCHWADLDQGDRDFLHELFDRLILPVVTPLTVDPSHPFPYISNLSLNIGVEVRSRQDDSSRFARVKIPPNVDRLLALPGGSRFVPLEQVMMAFLDELFPGMDVGEACVFRVTRDADLALDDDAADDLLLALQEELRRRRFLPVVRLEIDSRTSESSIDRLTEELGLGPDDVYRFAGPLGLGCLWAIYGLDRPDLHDTPWTPLVPPAFTSVERDEDASIFTVLDRQDVLVHHPYDSFSASIEELLNEAAEDPHVLAIKQCLYRTSGDSGIVAALVRAAERGKQVAVLVEVTARFDEEANIGWARALEEAGAHVIYGLMGLKTHAKTTLVVRQEGDTVRIYCHVGTGNYNPKTARMYEDLGVLSSRPELGADVTRFFNYITGFSQPPAYQELVTSPGGIRDRVVEMIDAEAAAGPDGRIAIKVNGLDDVVIIDALYRASQAGVPIELIIRGICCLRPGVPGLSETIRVRSIVGRFLEHSRILRFGGAAGRPATYYIGSADLRRRNLDRRVEAMIPVADTEAVSRLEEILTINLADDVQSWSLDADGSWHRIPTLLGNATQSSLEEAALKRGDLLDRPRGSLV
;
A
#
# COMPACT_ATOMS: atom_id res chain seq x y z
N MET A 1 26.19 7.44 -39.72
CA MET A 1 25.01 8.21 -39.37
C MET A 1 23.81 7.26 -39.53
N THR A 2 23.54 6.48 -38.54
CA THR A 2 22.32 5.65 -38.47
C THR A 2 21.48 6.25 -37.33
N GLY A 3 20.49 7.07 -37.72
CA GLY A 3 19.50 7.54 -36.78
C GLY A 3 18.78 6.35 -36.16
N SER A 4 18.88 6.19 -34.86
CA SER A 4 18.10 5.19 -34.13
C SER A 4 16.65 5.60 -34.30
N ASP A 5 15.93 4.83 -35.10
CA ASP A 5 14.48 4.90 -35.27
C ASP A 5 13.83 4.45 -33.95
N THR A 6 13.86 5.34 -32.94
CA THR A 6 13.14 5.14 -31.70
C THR A 6 11.66 5.30 -31.98
N ARG A 7 11.01 4.18 -32.28
CA ARG A 7 9.56 4.12 -32.43
C ARG A 7 8.90 4.81 -31.23
N PRO A 8 7.84 5.60 -31.42
CA PRO A 8 7.12 6.27 -30.31
C PRO A 8 6.76 5.32 -29.15
N GLU A 9 6.53 4.06 -29.47
CA GLU A 9 6.20 2.95 -28.57
C GLU A 9 7.35 2.55 -27.62
N SER A 10 8.60 2.87 -27.94
CA SER A 10 9.79 2.56 -27.12
C SER A 10 10.14 3.64 -26.08
N ARG A 11 9.36 4.74 -25.98
CA ARG A 11 9.63 5.85 -25.07
C ARG A 11 9.21 5.56 -23.62
N TYR A 12 8.40 4.54 -23.39
CA TYR A 12 7.80 4.24 -22.08
C TYR A 12 7.98 2.78 -21.71
N PHE A 13 8.05 2.51 -20.40
CA PHE A 13 7.96 1.14 -19.89
C PHE A 13 6.49 0.72 -19.72
N ALA A 14 6.25 -0.59 -19.71
CA ALA A 14 4.97 -1.16 -19.38
C ALA A 14 4.71 -1.02 -17.87
N ARG A 15 3.53 -0.51 -17.53
CA ARG A 15 3.14 -0.27 -16.14
C ARG A 15 3.18 -1.55 -15.29
N GLN A 16 2.69 -2.69 -15.83
CA GLN A 16 2.62 -3.95 -15.10
C GLN A 16 4.01 -4.52 -14.82
N LEU A 17 4.94 -4.42 -15.77
CA LEU A 17 6.32 -4.87 -15.58
C LEU A 17 7.02 -3.98 -14.55
N SER A 18 6.84 -2.67 -14.62
CA SER A 18 7.41 -1.75 -13.63
C SER A 18 6.85 -1.96 -12.21
N ASP A 19 5.59 -2.43 -12.07
CA ASP A 19 5.03 -2.82 -10.76
C ASP A 19 5.70 -4.11 -10.25
N LEU A 20 5.99 -5.06 -11.13
CA LEU A 20 6.74 -6.27 -10.76
C LEU A 20 8.20 -5.94 -10.36
N ASP A 21 8.85 -5.02 -11.06
CA ASP A 21 10.21 -4.58 -10.69
C ASP A 21 10.26 -3.99 -9.27
N PHE A 22 9.20 -3.31 -8.83
CA PHE A 22 9.10 -2.89 -7.43
C PHE A 22 9.02 -4.09 -6.47
N ASN A 23 8.25 -5.10 -6.82
CA ASN A 23 8.14 -6.31 -6.00
C ASN A 23 9.46 -7.09 -5.96
N ASP A 24 10.25 -7.10 -7.05
CA ASP A 24 11.57 -7.75 -7.07
C ASP A 24 12.56 -7.07 -6.10
N ARG A 25 12.49 -5.73 -5.94
CA ARG A 25 13.28 -5.01 -4.93
C ARG A 25 12.93 -5.41 -3.48
N LEU A 26 11.71 -5.88 -3.21
CA LEU A 26 11.38 -6.45 -1.89
C LEU A 26 12.14 -7.77 -1.66
N LEU A 27 12.32 -8.59 -2.70
CA LEU A 27 13.13 -9.81 -2.61
C LEU A 27 14.63 -9.50 -2.43
N ASP A 28 15.13 -8.37 -2.94
CA ASP A 28 16.49 -7.92 -2.65
C ASP A 28 16.69 -7.69 -1.14
N LEU A 29 15.69 -7.11 -0.47
CA LEU A 29 15.74 -6.90 0.99
C LEU A 29 15.63 -8.20 1.80
N VAL A 30 14.97 -9.23 1.26
CA VAL A 30 14.99 -10.57 1.88
C VAL A 30 16.39 -11.18 1.86
N ASP A 31 17.16 -10.92 0.81
CA ASP A 31 18.53 -11.44 0.64
C ASP A 31 19.58 -10.63 1.42
N GLU A 32 19.24 -9.43 1.88
CA GLU A 32 20.14 -8.50 2.58
C GLU A 32 20.46 -9.00 4.00
N THR A 33 21.66 -9.55 4.20
CA THR A 33 22.08 -10.15 5.48
C THR A 33 22.36 -9.14 6.60
N ASP A 34 22.54 -7.87 6.26
CA ASP A 34 22.73 -6.79 7.24
C ASP A 34 21.42 -6.35 7.90
N LEU A 35 20.27 -6.74 7.32
CA LEU A 35 18.97 -6.52 7.96
C LEU A 35 18.70 -7.57 9.05
N PRO A 36 18.02 -7.17 10.15
CA PRO A 36 17.55 -8.10 11.16
C PRO A 36 16.72 -9.23 10.55
N LEU A 37 16.88 -10.45 11.08
CA LEU A 37 16.35 -11.66 10.45
C LEU A 37 14.81 -11.63 10.28
N LEU A 38 14.09 -11.16 11.30
CA LEU A 38 12.63 -11.08 11.23
C LEU A 38 12.16 -9.97 10.27
N GLU A 39 12.93 -8.91 10.07
CA GLU A 39 12.63 -7.90 9.04
C GLU A 39 12.74 -8.51 7.63
N ARG A 40 13.71 -9.38 7.40
CA ARG A 40 13.82 -10.14 6.14
C ARG A 40 12.59 -11.05 5.92
N VAL A 41 12.12 -11.72 6.98
CA VAL A 41 10.85 -12.49 6.95
C VAL A 41 9.67 -11.57 6.58
N LYS A 42 9.58 -10.39 7.18
CA LYS A 42 8.54 -9.38 6.85
C LYS A 42 8.54 -9.04 5.36
N PHE A 43 9.71 -8.75 4.77
CA PHE A 43 9.77 -8.41 3.34
C PHE A 43 9.32 -9.56 2.44
N LEU A 44 9.59 -10.81 2.81
CA LEU A 44 9.10 -11.99 2.10
C LEU A 44 7.57 -12.11 2.17
N ILE A 45 6.98 -11.85 3.33
CA ILE A 45 5.52 -11.83 3.51
C ILE A 45 4.90 -10.73 2.66
N LEU A 46 5.44 -9.51 2.74
CA LEU A 46 4.96 -8.36 1.96
C LEU A 46 5.02 -8.63 0.46
N PHE A 47 6.10 -9.26 -0.03
CA PHE A 47 6.18 -9.70 -1.41
C PHE A 47 5.05 -10.66 -1.77
N SER A 48 4.82 -11.71 -0.96
CA SER A 48 3.77 -12.70 -1.19
C SER A 48 2.37 -12.07 -1.26
N GLU A 49 2.04 -11.18 -0.32
CA GLU A 49 0.75 -10.49 -0.28
C GLU A 49 0.57 -9.53 -1.46
N ARG A 50 1.62 -8.84 -1.86
CA ARG A 50 1.57 -7.96 -3.04
C ARG A 50 1.43 -8.73 -4.35
N ILE A 51 2.02 -9.90 -4.47
CA ILE A 51 1.81 -10.77 -5.64
C ILE A 51 0.36 -11.28 -5.66
N ASP A 52 -0.24 -11.60 -4.52
CA ASP A 52 -1.67 -11.93 -4.46
C ASP A 52 -2.54 -10.78 -4.98
N GLU A 53 -2.29 -9.54 -4.55
CA GLU A 53 -2.99 -8.35 -5.05
C GLU A 53 -2.75 -8.14 -6.55
N PHE A 54 -1.52 -8.35 -7.02
CA PHE A 54 -1.16 -8.22 -8.43
C PHE A 54 -1.96 -9.18 -9.31
N PHE A 55 -2.13 -10.43 -8.90
CA PHE A 55 -2.99 -11.39 -9.59
C PHE A 55 -4.45 -10.98 -9.58
N GLN A 56 -4.97 -10.59 -8.43
CA GLN A 56 -6.37 -10.20 -8.26
C GLN A 56 -6.76 -8.99 -9.11
N VAL A 57 -5.82 -8.13 -9.47
CA VAL A 57 -6.08 -6.86 -10.13
C VAL A 57 -5.45 -6.76 -11.51
N GLN A 58 -4.11 -6.91 -11.59
CA GLN A 58 -3.39 -6.64 -12.84
C GLN A 58 -3.51 -7.81 -13.82
N VAL A 59 -3.24 -9.04 -13.36
CA VAL A 59 -3.37 -10.25 -14.20
C VAL A 59 -4.83 -10.46 -14.57
N ALA A 60 -5.75 -10.33 -13.62
CA ALA A 60 -7.18 -10.42 -13.87
C ALA A 60 -7.65 -9.41 -14.92
N GLY A 61 -7.21 -8.16 -14.81
CA GLY A 61 -7.52 -7.12 -15.80
C GLY A 61 -6.98 -7.41 -17.20
N LEU A 62 -5.74 -7.92 -17.30
CA LEU A 62 -5.17 -8.33 -18.59
C LEU A 62 -5.93 -9.51 -19.19
N ARG A 63 -6.29 -10.52 -18.40
CA ARG A 63 -7.09 -11.67 -18.87
C ARG A 63 -8.45 -11.23 -19.39
N ARG A 64 -9.14 -10.32 -18.69
CA ARG A 64 -10.41 -9.77 -19.20
C ARG A 64 -10.23 -9.09 -20.56
N GLN A 65 -9.14 -8.34 -20.75
CA GLN A 65 -8.84 -7.71 -22.04
C GLN A 65 -8.61 -8.73 -23.15
N VAL A 66 -7.84 -9.78 -22.87
CA VAL A 66 -7.59 -10.89 -23.82
C VAL A 66 -8.90 -11.60 -24.17
N VAL A 67 -9.70 -11.99 -23.18
CA VAL A 67 -11.01 -12.66 -23.40
C VAL A 67 -11.98 -11.77 -24.20
N ALA A 68 -11.97 -10.46 -23.95
CA ALA A 68 -12.77 -9.49 -24.69
C ALA A 68 -12.23 -9.15 -26.09
N GLY A 69 -11.11 -9.74 -26.52
CA GLY A 69 -10.49 -9.49 -27.82
C GLY A 69 -9.96 -8.06 -27.98
N ILE A 70 -9.59 -7.38 -26.87
CA ILE A 70 -9.08 -6.02 -26.92
C ILE A 70 -7.65 -6.04 -27.49
N THR A 71 -7.42 -5.28 -28.55
CA THR A 71 -6.13 -5.19 -29.25
C THR A 71 -5.41 -3.85 -29.00
N SER A 72 -5.95 -2.99 -28.16
CA SER A 72 -5.30 -1.72 -27.82
C SER A 72 -3.96 -1.98 -27.12
N LYS A 73 -2.91 -1.29 -27.60
CA LYS A 73 -1.57 -1.47 -27.10
C LYS A 73 -1.34 -0.74 -25.79
N ALA A 74 -0.52 -1.35 -24.90
CA ALA A 74 0.02 -0.71 -23.70
C ALA A 74 1.02 0.41 -24.07
N LEU A 75 1.48 1.18 -23.07
CA LEU A 75 2.42 2.30 -23.28
C LEU A 75 3.71 1.90 -23.98
N ASN A 76 4.20 0.70 -23.74
CA ASN A 76 5.39 0.14 -24.37
C ASN A 76 5.13 -0.49 -25.77
N GLY A 77 3.90 -0.43 -26.27
CA GLY A 77 3.49 -0.98 -27.58
C GLY A 77 3.07 -2.46 -27.56
N SER A 78 3.13 -3.17 -26.44
CA SER A 78 2.71 -4.56 -26.33
C SER A 78 1.19 -4.71 -26.38
N THR A 79 0.70 -5.80 -27.03
CA THR A 79 -0.71 -6.21 -26.90
C THR A 79 -0.98 -6.82 -25.52
N PRO A 80 -2.27 -6.93 -25.09
CA PRO A 80 -2.60 -7.58 -23.82
C PRO A 80 -2.06 -9.01 -23.70
N GLU A 81 -2.09 -9.80 -24.78
CA GLU A 81 -1.53 -11.16 -24.82
C GLU A 81 -0.01 -11.17 -24.62
N GLN A 82 0.72 -10.30 -25.35
CA GLN A 82 2.16 -10.16 -25.21
C GLN A 82 2.54 -9.74 -23.80
N LEU A 83 1.82 -8.75 -23.25
CA LEU A 83 2.07 -8.25 -21.90
C LEU A 83 1.78 -9.32 -20.84
N LEU A 84 0.71 -10.12 -21.02
CA LEU A 84 0.40 -11.23 -20.12
C LEU A 84 1.50 -12.29 -20.13
N ALA A 85 2.07 -12.61 -21.30
CA ALA A 85 3.20 -13.54 -21.41
C ALA A 85 4.47 -12.99 -20.72
N ASP A 86 4.78 -11.70 -20.92
CA ASP A 86 5.95 -11.06 -20.30
C ASP A 86 5.78 -11.00 -18.75
N VAL A 87 4.58 -10.66 -18.28
CA VAL A 87 4.21 -10.65 -16.85
C VAL A 87 4.38 -12.05 -16.26
N ARG A 88 3.89 -13.10 -16.95
CA ARG A 88 4.04 -14.48 -16.50
C ARG A 88 5.50 -14.88 -16.35
N ALA A 89 6.32 -14.62 -17.37
CA ALA A 89 7.75 -14.95 -17.33
C ALA A 89 8.46 -14.27 -16.14
N SER A 90 8.09 -13.02 -15.82
CA SER A 90 8.59 -12.30 -14.65
C SER A 90 8.13 -12.93 -13.35
N LEU A 91 6.84 -13.25 -13.23
CA LEU A 91 6.27 -13.89 -12.03
C LEU A 91 6.89 -15.27 -11.75
N GLU A 92 7.08 -16.11 -12.76
CA GLU A 92 7.73 -17.42 -12.59
C GLU A 92 9.17 -17.30 -12.06
N ARG A 93 9.91 -16.30 -12.51
CA ARG A 93 11.26 -16.03 -12.01
C ARG A 93 11.24 -15.59 -10.55
N MET A 94 10.31 -14.68 -10.20
CA MET A 94 10.16 -14.15 -8.84
C MET A 94 9.68 -15.21 -7.87
N VAL A 95 8.73 -16.07 -8.26
CA VAL A 95 8.24 -17.17 -7.43
C VAL A 95 9.37 -18.16 -7.12
N ARG A 96 10.18 -18.54 -8.14
CA ARG A 96 11.37 -19.38 -7.88
C ARG A 96 12.37 -18.73 -6.94
N ARG A 97 12.58 -17.41 -7.08
CA ARG A 97 13.46 -16.64 -6.18
C ARG A 97 12.89 -16.61 -4.75
N GLN A 98 11.59 -16.35 -4.59
CA GLN A 98 10.88 -16.40 -3.29
C GLN A 98 11.08 -17.75 -2.59
N GLU A 99 10.89 -18.86 -3.31
CA GLU A 99 11.10 -20.20 -2.75
C GLU A 99 12.55 -20.43 -2.32
N SER A 100 13.51 -20.06 -3.17
CA SER A 100 14.94 -20.19 -2.83
C SER A 100 15.30 -19.39 -1.57
N LEU A 101 14.82 -18.13 -1.47
CA LEU A 101 15.05 -17.26 -0.32
C LEU A 101 14.41 -17.83 0.95
N LEU A 102 13.23 -18.43 0.87
CA LEU A 102 12.60 -19.08 2.01
C LEU A 102 13.34 -20.35 2.41
N LEU A 103 13.47 -21.30 1.49
CA LEU A 103 13.89 -22.66 1.82
C LEU A 103 15.41 -22.77 2.03
N ALA A 104 16.21 -22.09 1.21
CA ALA A 104 17.68 -22.14 1.30
C ALA A 104 18.29 -20.98 2.08
N GLY A 105 17.57 -19.88 2.28
CA GLY A 105 18.04 -18.69 3.00
C GLY A 105 17.46 -18.58 4.41
N LEU A 106 16.17 -18.21 4.50
CA LEU A 106 15.54 -17.84 5.78
C LEU A 106 15.32 -19.03 6.72
N THR A 107 14.85 -20.19 6.20
CA THR A 107 14.58 -21.37 7.06
C THR A 107 15.83 -21.83 7.82
N PRO A 108 17.01 -22.00 7.18
CA PRO A 108 18.23 -22.32 7.92
C PRO A 108 18.67 -21.21 8.89
N ALA A 109 18.51 -19.94 8.50
CA ALA A 109 18.87 -18.81 9.36
C ALA A 109 18.00 -18.74 10.61
N LEU A 110 16.69 -18.97 10.48
CA LEU A 110 15.74 -19.06 11.60
C LEU A 110 16.10 -20.22 12.54
N ALA A 111 16.48 -21.39 11.99
CA ALA A 111 16.88 -22.55 12.78
C ALA A 111 18.15 -22.28 13.63
N VAL A 112 19.10 -21.49 13.12
CA VAL A 112 20.29 -21.04 13.89
C VAL A 112 19.87 -20.21 15.11
N GLU A 113 18.80 -19.41 14.98
CA GLU A 113 18.23 -18.59 16.06
C GLU A 113 17.24 -19.37 16.95
N GLY A 114 17.13 -20.70 16.74
CA GLY A 114 16.24 -21.57 17.50
C GLY A 114 14.77 -21.47 17.12
N ILE A 115 14.45 -20.92 15.95
CA ILE A 115 13.10 -20.84 15.38
C ILE A 115 13.00 -21.84 14.24
N GLU A 116 12.22 -22.91 14.40
CA GLU A 116 12.18 -24.01 13.45
C GLU A 116 10.83 -24.15 12.75
N LEU A 117 10.87 -24.17 11.42
CA LEU A 117 9.74 -24.59 10.59
C LEU A 117 9.88 -26.09 10.29
N CYS A 118 9.16 -26.91 11.05
CA CYS A 118 9.27 -28.37 11.00
C CYS A 118 8.40 -28.96 9.90
N HIS A 119 8.87 -30.04 9.29
CA HIS A 119 8.05 -30.92 8.47
C HIS A 119 7.45 -32.03 9.32
N TRP A 120 6.23 -32.45 9.02
CA TRP A 120 5.57 -33.58 9.70
C TRP A 120 6.47 -34.83 9.75
N ALA A 121 7.22 -35.10 8.69
CA ALA A 121 8.09 -36.28 8.60
C ALA A 121 9.21 -36.27 9.63
N ASP A 122 9.66 -35.09 10.05
CA ASP A 122 10.82 -34.90 10.94
C ASP A 122 10.41 -34.86 12.43
N LEU A 123 9.11 -34.92 12.73
CA LEU A 123 8.58 -34.87 14.10
C LEU A 123 8.80 -36.19 14.84
N ASP A 124 9.11 -36.08 16.12
CA ASP A 124 9.13 -37.22 17.03
C ASP A 124 7.71 -37.69 17.44
N GLN A 125 7.62 -38.80 18.15
CA GLN A 125 6.32 -39.34 18.53
C GLN A 125 5.58 -38.44 19.53
N GLY A 126 6.27 -37.75 20.42
CA GLY A 126 5.66 -36.83 21.39
C GLY A 126 5.04 -35.62 20.71
N ASP A 127 5.73 -35.04 19.70
CA ASP A 127 5.20 -33.98 18.87
C ASP A 127 3.93 -34.43 18.11
N ARG A 128 3.97 -35.62 17.52
CA ARG A 128 2.83 -36.19 16.77
C ARG A 128 1.63 -36.50 17.69
N ASP A 129 1.85 -37.01 18.88
CA ASP A 129 0.80 -37.26 19.87
C ASP A 129 0.16 -35.94 20.33
N PHE A 130 0.97 -34.90 20.56
CA PHE A 130 0.48 -33.57 20.87
C PHE A 130 -0.37 -32.96 19.74
N LEU A 131 0.09 -33.08 18.49
CA LEU A 131 -0.64 -32.56 17.33
C LEU A 131 -1.91 -33.38 17.03
N HIS A 132 -1.93 -34.66 17.34
CA HIS A 132 -3.11 -35.51 17.23
C HIS A 132 -4.19 -35.07 18.24
N GLU A 133 -3.82 -34.86 19.50
CA GLU A 133 -4.76 -34.35 20.52
C GLU A 133 -5.31 -32.96 20.10
N LEU A 134 -4.44 -32.09 19.51
CA LEU A 134 -4.85 -30.79 19.00
C LEU A 134 -5.83 -30.94 17.81
N PHE A 135 -5.53 -31.87 16.89
CA PHE A 135 -6.38 -32.17 15.74
C PHE A 135 -7.78 -32.62 16.19
N ASP A 136 -7.89 -33.58 17.07
CA ASP A 136 -9.17 -34.09 17.59
C ASP A 136 -10.00 -33.01 18.27
N ARG A 137 -9.35 -32.17 19.05
CA ARG A 137 -10.02 -31.16 19.88
C ARG A 137 -10.42 -29.91 19.13
N LEU A 138 -9.56 -29.38 18.22
CA LEU A 138 -9.73 -28.06 17.62
C LEU A 138 -9.95 -28.09 16.11
N ILE A 139 -9.46 -29.11 15.40
CA ILE A 139 -9.47 -29.12 13.94
C ILE A 139 -10.59 -29.98 13.41
N LEU A 140 -10.66 -31.24 13.83
CA LEU A 140 -11.66 -32.20 13.39
C LEU A 140 -13.12 -31.69 13.54
N PRO A 141 -13.52 -31.03 14.65
CA PRO A 141 -14.91 -30.58 14.81
C PRO A 141 -15.31 -29.41 13.88
N VAL A 142 -14.35 -28.68 13.32
CA VAL A 142 -14.62 -27.51 12.46
C VAL A 142 -14.43 -27.79 10.97
N VAL A 143 -13.87 -28.95 10.63
CA VAL A 143 -13.58 -29.33 9.25
C VAL A 143 -14.74 -30.12 8.67
N THR A 144 -15.14 -29.80 7.44
CA THR A 144 -16.18 -30.54 6.70
C THR A 144 -15.63 -30.91 5.32
N PRO A 145 -15.32 -32.21 5.10
CA PRO A 145 -14.97 -32.71 3.78
C PRO A 145 -16.18 -32.64 2.83
N LEU A 146 -15.94 -32.21 1.60
CA LEU A 146 -16.93 -32.14 0.54
C LEU A 146 -16.49 -33.00 -0.64
N THR A 147 -17.24 -34.06 -0.91
CA THR A 147 -17.00 -34.97 -2.04
C THR A 147 -17.65 -34.44 -3.31
N VAL A 148 -17.01 -34.68 -4.44
CA VAL A 148 -17.48 -34.31 -5.77
C VAL A 148 -18.03 -35.57 -6.46
N ASP A 149 -19.31 -35.56 -6.81
CA ASP A 149 -19.99 -36.61 -7.57
C ASP A 149 -21.11 -35.99 -8.45
N PRO A 150 -21.80 -36.74 -9.32
CA PRO A 150 -22.85 -36.20 -10.19
C PRO A 150 -23.99 -35.47 -9.46
N SER A 151 -24.20 -35.79 -8.16
CA SER A 151 -25.20 -35.12 -7.31
C SER A 151 -24.64 -33.95 -6.52
N HIS A 152 -23.32 -33.87 -6.42
CA HIS A 152 -22.58 -32.85 -5.68
C HIS A 152 -21.48 -32.25 -6.60
N PRO A 153 -21.77 -31.16 -7.32
CA PRO A 153 -20.80 -30.53 -8.22
C PRO A 153 -19.59 -30.01 -7.45
N PHE A 154 -18.52 -29.69 -8.19
CA PHE A 154 -17.29 -29.17 -7.60
C PHE A 154 -17.60 -27.96 -6.70
N PRO A 155 -17.14 -27.99 -5.42
CA PRO A 155 -17.51 -26.96 -4.46
C PRO A 155 -16.85 -25.62 -4.79
N TYR A 156 -17.53 -24.54 -4.45
CA TYR A 156 -16.96 -23.22 -4.54
C TYR A 156 -15.67 -23.10 -3.69
N ILE A 157 -14.58 -22.63 -4.31
CA ILE A 157 -13.32 -22.34 -3.63
C ILE A 157 -13.23 -20.85 -3.40
N SER A 158 -13.16 -20.42 -2.15
CA SER A 158 -13.05 -19.01 -1.77
C SER A 158 -11.67 -18.45 -2.14
N ASN A 159 -11.66 -17.15 -2.50
CA ASN A 159 -10.43 -16.46 -2.85
C ASN A 159 -9.36 -16.59 -1.76
N LEU A 160 -8.13 -16.90 -2.15
CA LEU A 160 -6.94 -17.04 -1.30
C LEU A 160 -7.06 -18.12 -0.19
N SER A 161 -8.14 -18.92 -0.19
CA SER A 161 -8.27 -20.00 0.79
C SER A 161 -7.39 -21.17 0.44
N LEU A 162 -6.77 -21.76 1.47
CA LEU A 162 -5.98 -22.98 1.36
C LEU A 162 -6.90 -24.19 1.47
N ASN A 163 -6.66 -25.20 0.64
CA ASN A 163 -7.48 -26.40 0.54
C ASN A 163 -6.63 -27.63 0.33
N ILE A 164 -7.14 -28.79 0.77
CA ILE A 164 -6.61 -30.09 0.43
C ILE A 164 -7.57 -30.73 -0.57
N GLY A 165 -7.07 -31.08 -1.73
CA GLY A 165 -7.73 -31.96 -2.68
C GLY A 165 -7.28 -33.39 -2.43
N VAL A 166 -8.21 -34.33 -2.35
CA VAL A 166 -7.88 -35.72 -2.04
C VAL A 166 -8.74 -36.70 -2.85
N GLU A 167 -8.12 -37.72 -3.38
CA GLU A 167 -8.83 -38.85 -3.97
C GLU A 167 -9.17 -39.86 -2.87
N VAL A 168 -10.44 -40.20 -2.77
CA VAL A 168 -10.94 -41.18 -1.81
C VAL A 168 -11.63 -42.32 -2.55
N ARG A 169 -11.32 -43.58 -2.18
CA ARG A 169 -11.89 -44.77 -2.77
C ARG A 169 -12.76 -45.51 -1.74
N SER A 170 -13.99 -45.81 -2.14
CA SER A 170 -14.91 -46.57 -1.32
C SER A 170 -14.47 -48.06 -1.20
N ARG A 171 -14.34 -48.54 0.03
CA ARG A 171 -14.05 -49.95 0.30
C ARG A 171 -15.21 -50.90 -0.05
N GLN A 172 -16.43 -50.38 -0.29
CA GLN A 172 -17.60 -51.15 -0.55
C GLN A 172 -17.83 -51.45 -2.03
N ASP A 173 -17.65 -50.46 -2.89
CA ASP A 173 -17.95 -50.50 -4.34
C ASP A 173 -16.78 -50.14 -5.24
N ASP A 174 -15.60 -49.94 -4.66
CA ASP A 174 -14.34 -49.58 -5.35
C ASP A 174 -14.43 -48.24 -6.18
N SER A 175 -15.49 -47.45 -5.95
CA SER A 175 -15.66 -46.15 -6.62
C SER A 175 -14.66 -45.12 -6.09
N SER A 176 -13.97 -44.39 -6.99
CA SER A 176 -13.08 -43.29 -6.64
C SER A 176 -13.82 -41.96 -6.79
N ARG A 177 -13.61 -41.05 -5.83
CA ARG A 177 -14.19 -39.73 -5.82
C ARG A 177 -13.13 -38.68 -5.41
N PHE A 178 -13.25 -37.51 -5.94
CA PHE A 178 -12.47 -36.37 -5.46
C PHE A 178 -13.19 -35.71 -4.29
N ALA A 179 -12.47 -35.42 -3.25
CA ALA A 179 -12.98 -34.65 -2.12
C ALA A 179 -12.11 -33.39 -1.89
N ARG A 180 -12.76 -32.37 -1.40
CA ARG A 180 -12.12 -31.12 -1.00
C ARG A 180 -12.28 -30.91 0.49
N VAL A 181 -11.18 -30.61 1.17
CA VAL A 181 -11.13 -30.22 2.57
C VAL A 181 -10.59 -28.81 2.68
N LYS A 182 -11.39 -27.87 3.20
CA LYS A 182 -10.92 -26.51 3.42
C LYS A 182 -10.10 -26.43 4.70
N ILE A 183 -8.93 -25.82 4.64
CA ILE A 183 -8.15 -25.50 5.82
C ILE A 183 -8.84 -24.36 6.56
N PRO A 184 -9.19 -24.54 7.86
CA PRO A 184 -9.99 -23.57 8.60
C PRO A 184 -9.20 -22.30 8.87
N PRO A 185 -9.70 -21.11 8.45
CA PRO A 185 -8.98 -19.84 8.60
C PRO A 185 -9.00 -19.29 10.04
N ASN A 186 -9.78 -19.88 10.92
CA ASN A 186 -9.90 -19.52 12.34
C ASN A 186 -8.99 -20.36 13.25
N VAL A 187 -8.17 -21.23 12.69
CA VAL A 187 -7.11 -21.97 13.37
C VAL A 187 -5.78 -21.42 12.87
N ASP A 188 -4.83 -21.24 13.78
CA ASP A 188 -3.49 -20.78 13.43
C ASP A 188 -2.85 -21.73 12.42
N ARG A 189 -2.38 -21.18 11.30
CA ARG A 189 -1.81 -21.99 10.23
C ARG A 189 -0.44 -22.56 10.57
N LEU A 190 0.34 -21.88 11.41
CA LEU A 190 1.57 -22.39 11.99
C LEU A 190 1.26 -22.84 13.42
N LEU A 191 1.17 -24.14 13.64
CA LEU A 191 0.91 -24.73 14.95
C LEU A 191 2.20 -24.78 15.75
N ALA A 192 2.25 -24.09 16.89
CA ALA A 192 3.40 -24.11 17.78
C ALA A 192 3.46 -25.45 18.54
N LEU A 193 4.61 -26.11 18.52
CA LEU A 193 4.94 -27.27 19.32
C LEU A 193 5.27 -26.85 20.76
N PRO A 194 5.25 -27.79 21.72
CA PRO A 194 5.67 -27.51 23.08
C PRO A 194 7.06 -26.87 23.13
N GLY A 195 7.17 -25.73 23.84
CA GLY A 195 8.38 -24.90 23.86
C GLY A 195 8.26 -23.60 23.06
N GLY A 196 7.29 -23.48 22.11
CA GLY A 196 6.89 -22.22 21.48
C GLY A 196 7.82 -21.69 20.38
N SER A 197 8.90 -22.39 20.03
CA SER A 197 9.86 -21.98 19.00
C SER A 197 9.92 -22.89 17.78
N ARG A 198 9.19 -24.01 17.81
CA ARG A 198 9.06 -24.96 16.71
C ARG A 198 7.62 -24.93 16.16
N PHE A 199 7.47 -24.89 14.85
CA PHE A 199 6.18 -24.67 14.21
C PHE A 199 5.95 -25.68 13.08
N VAL A 200 4.71 -26.20 12.99
CA VAL A 200 4.29 -27.14 11.93
C VAL A 200 3.14 -26.52 11.14
N PRO A 201 3.17 -26.53 9.80
CA PRO A 201 2.03 -26.07 8.99
C PRO A 201 0.78 -26.93 9.22
N LEU A 202 -0.36 -26.29 9.47
CA LEU A 202 -1.65 -26.93 9.71
C LEU A 202 -2.05 -27.91 8.60
N GLU A 203 -1.75 -27.55 7.34
CA GLU A 203 -2.01 -28.42 6.19
C GLU A 203 -1.26 -29.76 6.28
N GLN A 204 -0.05 -29.79 6.83
CA GLN A 204 0.70 -31.05 7.00
C GLN A 204 0.09 -31.93 8.10
N VAL A 205 -0.38 -31.31 9.18
CA VAL A 205 -1.09 -32.01 10.26
C VAL A 205 -2.41 -32.59 9.74
N MET A 206 -3.19 -31.81 9.02
CA MET A 206 -4.45 -32.27 8.41
C MET A 206 -4.22 -33.38 7.39
N MET A 207 -3.15 -33.32 6.60
CA MET A 207 -2.81 -34.37 5.65
C MET A 207 -2.41 -35.69 6.36
N ALA A 208 -1.78 -35.61 7.52
CA ALA A 208 -1.39 -36.77 8.29
C ALA A 208 -2.61 -37.53 8.90
N PHE A 209 -3.71 -36.83 9.14
CA PHE A 209 -4.94 -37.38 9.73
C PHE A 209 -6.13 -37.42 8.77
N LEU A 210 -5.88 -37.46 7.45
CA LEU A 210 -6.94 -37.50 6.43
C LEU A 210 -7.82 -38.76 6.58
N ASP A 211 -7.26 -39.91 7.01
CA ASP A 211 -8.02 -41.13 7.21
C ASP A 211 -9.16 -40.99 8.26
N GLU A 212 -8.97 -40.10 9.23
CA GLU A 212 -9.96 -39.81 10.26
C GLU A 212 -11.12 -38.97 9.73
N LEU A 213 -10.84 -38.15 8.68
CA LEU A 213 -11.86 -37.37 7.99
C LEU A 213 -12.71 -38.18 7.01
N PHE A 214 -12.24 -39.38 6.60
CA PHE A 214 -12.90 -40.24 5.62
C PHE A 214 -13.06 -41.68 6.14
N PRO A 215 -13.80 -41.90 7.24
CA PRO A 215 -13.95 -43.23 7.83
C PRO A 215 -14.58 -44.21 6.84
N GLY A 216 -13.94 -45.36 6.67
CA GLY A 216 -14.42 -46.42 5.75
C GLY A 216 -14.03 -46.25 4.29
N MET A 217 -13.24 -45.23 3.97
CA MET A 217 -12.66 -45.01 2.65
C MET A 217 -11.13 -45.29 2.68
N ASP A 218 -10.55 -45.57 1.53
CA ASP A 218 -9.10 -45.54 1.36
C ASP A 218 -8.70 -44.18 0.82
N VAL A 219 -7.82 -43.51 1.53
CA VAL A 219 -7.28 -42.20 1.14
C VAL A 219 -6.17 -42.39 0.11
N GLY A 220 -6.35 -41.84 -1.07
CA GLY A 220 -5.38 -41.89 -2.15
C GLY A 220 -4.45 -40.65 -2.17
N GLU A 221 -4.18 -40.16 -3.37
CA GLU A 221 -3.36 -38.94 -3.53
C GLU A 221 -4.05 -37.73 -2.89
N ALA A 222 -3.29 -36.96 -2.13
CA ALA A 222 -3.73 -35.70 -1.57
C ALA A 222 -2.76 -34.57 -1.95
N CYS A 223 -3.32 -33.40 -2.27
CA CYS A 223 -2.55 -32.22 -2.64
C CYS A 223 -3.07 -30.95 -1.94
N VAL A 224 -2.16 -30.07 -1.58
CA VAL A 224 -2.52 -28.74 -1.08
C VAL A 224 -2.60 -27.76 -2.26
N PHE A 225 -3.68 -27.01 -2.33
CA PHE A 225 -3.88 -26.02 -3.36
C PHE A 225 -4.56 -24.75 -2.86
N ARG A 226 -4.36 -23.65 -3.60
CA ARG A 226 -4.91 -22.33 -3.32
C ARG A 226 -5.32 -21.66 -4.63
N VAL A 227 -6.42 -20.91 -4.64
CA VAL A 227 -6.86 -20.18 -5.82
C VAL A 227 -6.86 -18.67 -5.56
N THR A 228 -6.50 -17.90 -6.59
CA THR A 228 -6.69 -16.46 -6.61
C THR A 228 -7.78 -16.11 -7.59
N ARG A 229 -8.74 -15.26 -7.16
CA ARG A 229 -9.85 -14.79 -8.00
C ARG A 229 -9.64 -13.34 -8.40
N ASP A 230 -10.28 -12.96 -9.50
CA ASP A 230 -10.45 -11.55 -9.85
C ASP A 230 -11.14 -10.80 -8.69
N ALA A 231 -10.64 -9.63 -8.34
CA ALA A 231 -11.17 -8.80 -7.26
C ALA A 231 -11.53 -7.39 -7.70
N ASP A 232 -11.54 -7.12 -9.01
CA ASP A 232 -11.86 -5.79 -9.54
C ASP A 232 -13.38 -5.62 -9.61
N LEU A 233 -13.88 -4.70 -8.78
CA LEU A 233 -15.30 -4.36 -8.75
C LEU A 233 -15.62 -3.40 -9.90
N ALA A 234 -16.58 -3.77 -10.75
CA ALA A 234 -17.19 -2.88 -11.71
C ALA A 234 -18.51 -2.37 -11.11
N LEU A 235 -18.45 -1.25 -10.38
CA LEU A 235 -19.68 -0.55 -9.98
C LEU A 235 -20.25 0.14 -11.21
N ASP A 236 -21.52 -0.14 -11.52
CA ASP A 236 -22.31 0.63 -12.47
C ASP A 236 -22.90 1.82 -11.69
N ASP A 237 -22.13 2.91 -11.65
CA ASP A 237 -22.43 4.10 -10.84
C ASP A 237 -23.75 4.77 -11.31
N ASP A 238 -24.19 4.53 -12.56
CA ASP A 238 -25.37 5.18 -13.16
C ASP A 238 -26.71 4.51 -12.77
N ALA A 239 -26.69 3.32 -12.17
CA ALA A 239 -27.87 2.50 -11.94
C ALA A 239 -28.30 2.40 -10.46
N ALA A 240 -27.59 3.02 -9.50
CA ALA A 240 -27.83 2.78 -8.09
C ALA A 240 -28.47 3.99 -7.39
N ASP A 241 -29.72 3.85 -6.97
CA ASP A 241 -30.41 4.83 -6.08
C ASP A 241 -29.77 4.85 -4.67
N ASP A 242 -29.04 3.79 -4.27
CA ASP A 242 -28.33 3.66 -3.01
C ASP A 242 -26.95 3.02 -3.25
N LEU A 243 -25.89 3.82 -3.17
CA LEU A 243 -24.50 3.40 -3.39
C LEU A 243 -24.05 2.32 -2.39
N LEU A 244 -24.49 2.40 -1.13
CA LEU A 244 -24.12 1.42 -0.11
C LEU A 244 -24.72 0.03 -0.39
N LEU A 245 -25.99 -0.01 -0.79
CA LEU A 245 -26.66 -1.26 -1.15
C LEU A 245 -26.01 -1.87 -2.40
N ALA A 246 -25.75 -1.05 -3.42
CA ALA A 246 -25.06 -1.49 -4.64
C ALA A 246 -23.68 -2.05 -4.33
N LEU A 247 -22.88 -1.37 -3.48
CA LEU A 247 -21.56 -1.83 -3.07
C LEU A 247 -21.64 -3.14 -2.30
N GLN A 248 -22.58 -3.29 -1.37
CA GLN A 248 -22.77 -4.54 -0.62
C GLN A 248 -23.14 -5.72 -1.54
N GLU A 249 -23.93 -5.47 -2.57
CA GLU A 249 -24.31 -6.48 -3.55
C GLU A 249 -23.13 -6.87 -4.43
N GLU A 250 -22.34 -5.89 -4.90
CA GLU A 250 -21.11 -6.15 -5.65
C GLU A 250 -20.03 -6.87 -4.80
N LEU A 251 -19.90 -6.55 -3.51
CA LEU A 251 -19.02 -7.29 -2.59
C LEU A 251 -19.45 -8.76 -2.45
N ARG A 252 -20.75 -9.05 -2.49
CA ARG A 252 -21.26 -10.43 -2.52
C ARG A 252 -20.95 -11.11 -3.85
N ARG A 253 -21.14 -10.43 -5.00
CA ARG A 253 -20.84 -10.94 -6.36
C ARG A 253 -19.34 -11.18 -6.54
N ARG A 254 -18.49 -10.32 -5.98
CA ARG A 254 -17.02 -10.46 -6.03
C ARG A 254 -16.53 -11.84 -5.61
N ARG A 255 -17.21 -12.47 -4.67
CA ARG A 255 -16.86 -13.84 -4.21
C ARG A 255 -16.87 -14.85 -5.35
N PHE A 256 -17.69 -14.66 -6.37
CA PHE A 256 -17.91 -15.58 -7.48
C PHE A 256 -17.18 -15.18 -8.79
N LEU A 257 -16.33 -14.15 -8.74
CA LEU A 257 -15.56 -13.76 -9.91
C LEU A 257 -14.60 -14.89 -10.35
N PRO A 258 -14.18 -14.93 -11.64
CA PRO A 258 -13.35 -16.00 -12.19
C PRO A 258 -12.06 -16.23 -11.41
N VAL A 259 -11.59 -17.47 -11.36
CA VAL A 259 -10.25 -17.81 -10.90
C VAL A 259 -9.23 -17.37 -11.94
N VAL A 260 -8.11 -16.81 -11.49
CA VAL A 260 -7.04 -16.30 -12.36
C VAL A 260 -5.68 -16.95 -12.08
N ARG A 261 -5.56 -17.73 -10.98
CA ARG A 261 -4.35 -18.47 -10.62
C ARG A 261 -4.71 -19.68 -9.77
N LEU A 262 -4.05 -20.80 -10.05
CA LEU A 262 -3.97 -21.99 -9.20
C LEU A 262 -2.53 -22.10 -8.65
N GLU A 263 -2.37 -22.07 -7.34
CA GLU A 263 -1.14 -22.42 -6.63
C GLU A 263 -1.28 -23.84 -6.12
N ILE A 264 -0.25 -24.66 -6.29
CA ILE A 264 -0.31 -26.09 -5.94
C ILE A 264 1.06 -26.62 -5.52
N ASP A 265 1.06 -27.60 -4.62
CA ASP A 265 2.27 -28.33 -4.23
C ASP A 265 2.92 -28.96 -5.47
N SER A 266 4.21 -28.75 -5.64
CA SER A 266 4.97 -29.23 -6.80
C SER A 266 5.01 -30.75 -6.96
N ARG A 267 4.69 -31.50 -5.90
CA ARG A 267 4.62 -32.96 -5.90
C ARG A 267 3.28 -33.50 -6.40
N THR A 268 2.32 -32.65 -6.67
CA THR A 268 0.99 -33.05 -7.16
C THR A 268 1.08 -33.67 -8.55
N SER A 269 0.36 -34.78 -8.76
CA SER A 269 0.30 -35.46 -10.06
C SER A 269 -0.35 -34.58 -11.15
N GLU A 270 0.03 -34.81 -12.40
CA GLU A 270 -0.58 -34.11 -13.54
C GLU A 270 -2.10 -34.39 -13.60
N SER A 271 -2.56 -35.61 -13.25
CA SER A 271 -3.98 -35.94 -13.25
C SER A 271 -4.81 -35.10 -12.25
N SER A 272 -4.26 -34.85 -11.08
CA SER A 272 -4.90 -33.97 -10.07
C SER A 272 -4.89 -32.51 -10.52
N ILE A 273 -3.82 -32.06 -11.18
CA ILE A 273 -3.72 -30.71 -11.75
C ILE A 273 -4.71 -30.53 -12.90
N ASP A 274 -4.78 -31.47 -13.83
CA ASP A 274 -5.72 -31.44 -14.96
C ASP A 274 -7.18 -31.36 -14.47
N ARG A 275 -7.53 -32.15 -13.48
CA ARG A 275 -8.85 -32.10 -12.85
C ARG A 275 -9.16 -30.73 -12.24
N LEU A 276 -8.24 -30.19 -11.44
CA LEU A 276 -8.43 -28.87 -10.80
C LEU A 276 -8.52 -27.75 -11.84
N THR A 277 -7.71 -27.79 -12.89
CA THR A 277 -7.74 -26.79 -13.96
C THR A 277 -9.03 -26.84 -14.76
N GLU A 278 -9.54 -28.04 -15.08
CA GLU A 278 -10.82 -28.23 -15.76
C GLU A 278 -11.99 -27.67 -14.91
N GLU A 279 -12.07 -28.06 -13.64
CA GLU A 279 -13.13 -27.62 -12.72
C GLU A 279 -13.10 -26.12 -12.42
N LEU A 280 -11.92 -25.49 -12.44
CA LEU A 280 -11.72 -24.06 -12.16
C LEU A 280 -11.74 -23.20 -13.42
N GLY A 281 -11.81 -23.81 -14.62
CA GLY A 281 -11.81 -23.10 -15.91
C GLY A 281 -10.46 -22.39 -16.21
N LEU A 282 -9.36 -23.04 -15.82
CA LEU A 282 -8.00 -22.51 -15.97
C LEU A 282 -7.25 -23.20 -17.13
N GLY A 283 -6.25 -22.49 -17.68
CA GLY A 283 -5.29 -23.06 -18.59
C GLY A 283 -3.99 -23.50 -17.88
N PRO A 284 -3.09 -24.21 -18.57
CA PRO A 284 -1.81 -24.62 -18.01
C PRO A 284 -0.95 -23.41 -17.60
N ASP A 285 -1.16 -22.28 -18.24
CA ASP A 285 -0.48 -21.02 -17.95
C ASP A 285 -0.92 -20.34 -16.66
N ASP A 286 -1.97 -20.80 -16.02
CA ASP A 286 -2.51 -20.25 -14.78
C ASP A 286 -2.07 -21.05 -13.54
N VAL A 287 -1.26 -22.11 -13.74
CA VAL A 287 -0.82 -23.02 -12.67
C VAL A 287 0.59 -22.63 -12.22
N TYR A 288 0.75 -22.43 -10.91
CA TYR A 288 2.01 -22.10 -10.24
C TYR A 288 2.33 -23.19 -9.22
N ARG A 289 3.47 -23.85 -9.39
CA ARG A 289 3.89 -24.99 -8.54
C ARG A 289 4.90 -24.52 -7.50
N PHE A 290 4.69 -24.93 -6.27
CA PHE A 290 5.54 -24.55 -5.12
C PHE A 290 6.05 -25.80 -4.41
N ALA A 291 7.35 -25.80 -4.07
CA ALA A 291 7.96 -26.81 -3.22
C ALA A 291 7.78 -26.48 -1.72
N GLY A 292 7.60 -25.22 -1.39
CA GLY A 292 7.36 -24.71 -0.04
C GLY A 292 5.88 -24.48 0.26
N PRO A 293 5.55 -23.87 1.41
CA PRO A 293 4.18 -23.56 1.81
C PRO A 293 3.55 -22.54 0.86
N LEU A 294 2.27 -22.76 0.52
CA LEU A 294 1.49 -21.85 -0.32
C LEU A 294 1.03 -20.64 0.49
N GLY A 295 1.19 -19.43 -0.05
CA GLY A 295 0.71 -18.18 0.60
C GLY A 295 1.40 -17.91 1.94
N LEU A 296 2.40 -17.06 1.93
CA LEU A 296 3.34 -16.88 3.04
C LEU A 296 2.85 -15.96 4.17
N GLY A 297 1.60 -15.48 4.12
CA GLY A 297 1.02 -14.68 5.21
C GLY A 297 1.03 -15.38 6.58
N CYS A 298 1.12 -16.73 6.63
CA CYS A 298 1.28 -17.45 7.90
C CYS A 298 2.57 -17.09 8.65
N LEU A 299 3.61 -16.62 7.95
CA LEU A 299 4.88 -16.22 8.57
C LEU A 299 4.77 -14.96 9.44
N TRP A 300 3.64 -14.24 9.42
CA TRP A 300 3.36 -13.19 10.41
C TRP A 300 3.40 -13.73 11.84
N ALA A 301 3.08 -15.01 12.06
CA ALA A 301 3.23 -15.67 13.37
C ALA A 301 4.71 -15.73 13.81
N ILE A 302 5.63 -15.97 12.87
CA ILE A 302 7.08 -15.96 13.12
C ILE A 302 7.58 -14.53 13.35
N TYR A 303 7.15 -13.57 12.50
CA TYR A 303 7.49 -12.17 12.68
C TYR A 303 7.02 -11.61 14.03
N GLY A 304 5.89 -12.07 14.55
CA GLY A 304 5.32 -11.63 15.84
C GLY A 304 5.96 -12.24 17.08
N LEU A 305 7.02 -13.05 16.96
CA LEU A 305 7.73 -13.61 18.11
C LEU A 305 8.41 -12.51 18.93
N ASP A 306 8.46 -12.68 20.26
CA ASP A 306 9.14 -11.78 21.18
C ASP A 306 10.67 -11.97 21.12
N ARG A 307 11.26 -11.51 20.02
CA ARG A 307 12.70 -11.56 19.72
C ARG A 307 13.18 -10.18 19.25
N PRO A 308 13.23 -9.19 20.16
CA PRO A 308 13.63 -7.82 19.81
C PRO A 308 15.04 -7.73 19.22
N ASP A 309 15.89 -8.71 19.47
CA ASP A 309 17.22 -8.85 18.89
C ASP A 309 17.22 -9.17 17.38
N LEU A 310 16.10 -9.66 16.85
CA LEU A 310 15.89 -10.01 15.44
C LEU A 310 15.04 -9.01 14.68
N HIS A 311 14.66 -7.89 15.30
CA HIS A 311 13.88 -6.80 14.72
C HIS A 311 14.68 -5.50 14.64
N ASP A 312 14.22 -4.58 13.83
CA ASP A 312 14.64 -3.18 13.90
C ASP A 312 14.35 -2.61 15.30
N THR A 313 15.27 -1.78 15.82
CA THR A 313 15.00 -1.03 17.06
C THR A 313 13.74 -0.18 16.89
N PRO A 314 12.71 -0.33 17.75
CA PRO A 314 11.47 0.41 17.60
C PRO A 314 11.70 1.93 17.60
N TRP A 315 11.14 2.62 16.62
CA TRP A 315 11.12 4.08 16.58
C TRP A 315 9.92 4.63 17.37
N THR A 316 10.17 5.59 18.26
CA THR A 316 9.12 6.32 18.96
C THR A 316 8.98 7.70 18.31
N PRO A 317 7.82 8.00 17.68
CA PRO A 317 7.57 9.31 17.07
C PRO A 317 7.70 10.45 18.08
N LEU A 318 8.33 11.54 17.70
CA LEU A 318 8.56 12.70 18.57
C LEU A 318 7.42 13.72 18.44
N VAL A 319 7.16 14.45 19.51
CA VAL A 319 6.25 15.61 19.44
C VAL A 319 6.86 16.65 18.51
N PRO A 320 6.10 17.17 17.52
CA PRO A 320 6.62 18.23 16.67
C PRO A 320 7.07 19.43 17.50
N PRO A 321 8.24 20.03 17.20
CA PRO A 321 8.77 21.15 17.97
C PRO A 321 7.78 22.29 18.21
N ALA A 322 6.97 22.62 17.23
CA ALA A 322 5.95 23.66 17.34
C ALA A 322 4.86 23.35 18.37
N PHE A 323 4.59 22.06 18.66
CA PHE A 323 3.55 21.62 19.59
C PHE A 323 4.05 21.22 20.98
N THR A 324 5.35 21.37 21.24
CA THR A 324 5.91 21.03 22.57
C THR A 324 5.30 21.84 23.71
N SER A 325 4.86 23.08 23.45
CA SER A 325 4.16 23.92 24.43
C SER A 325 2.76 23.36 24.74
N VAL A 326 2.08 22.79 23.76
CA VAL A 326 0.73 22.20 23.93
C VAL A 326 0.80 20.95 24.80
N GLU A 327 1.86 20.16 24.68
CA GLU A 327 2.06 18.97 25.51
C GLU A 327 2.41 19.32 26.97
N ARG A 328 3.14 20.42 27.19
CA ARG A 328 3.71 20.78 28.52
C ARG A 328 2.80 21.71 29.35
N ASP A 329 1.85 22.35 28.75
CA ASP A 329 0.98 23.37 29.38
C ASP A 329 -0.48 23.12 29.00
N GLU A 330 -1.29 22.74 29.97
CA GLU A 330 -2.72 22.44 29.80
C GLU A 330 -3.55 23.65 29.28
N ASP A 331 -3.03 24.88 29.45
CA ASP A 331 -3.64 26.10 28.92
C ASP A 331 -3.18 26.43 27.48
N ALA A 332 -2.18 25.72 26.95
CA ALA A 332 -1.73 25.94 25.60
C ALA A 332 -2.60 25.16 24.59
N SER A 333 -2.90 25.78 23.46
CA SER A 333 -3.79 25.27 22.42
C SER A 333 -3.07 25.11 21.11
N ILE A 334 -3.36 24.01 20.39
CA ILE A 334 -2.86 23.81 19.02
C ILE A 334 -3.32 24.95 18.10
N PHE A 335 -4.51 25.51 18.32
CA PHE A 335 -5.00 26.65 17.57
C PHE A 335 -4.11 27.89 17.77
N THR A 336 -3.65 28.15 19.00
CA THR A 336 -2.75 29.26 19.30
C THR A 336 -1.41 29.14 18.59
N VAL A 337 -0.90 27.94 18.39
CA VAL A 337 0.33 27.70 17.61
C VAL A 337 0.07 27.99 16.15
N LEU A 338 -1.03 27.46 15.60
CA LEU A 338 -1.37 27.64 14.17
C LEU A 338 -1.73 29.08 13.80
N ASP A 339 -2.13 29.91 14.78
CA ASP A 339 -2.35 31.34 14.58
C ASP A 339 -1.06 32.10 14.23
N ARG A 340 0.08 31.54 14.58
CA ARG A 340 1.38 32.18 14.44
C ARG A 340 2.18 31.70 13.23
N GLN A 341 2.01 30.42 12.86
CA GLN A 341 2.81 29.79 11.79
C GLN A 341 2.10 28.56 11.23
N ASP A 342 2.41 28.21 9.99
CA ASP A 342 2.13 26.92 9.43
C ASP A 342 3.05 25.86 10.08
N VAL A 343 2.56 24.64 10.28
CA VAL A 343 3.37 23.56 10.83
C VAL A 343 3.42 22.39 9.85
N LEU A 344 4.63 22.08 9.39
CA LEU A 344 4.91 20.87 8.61
C LEU A 344 5.19 19.72 9.57
N VAL A 345 4.43 18.63 9.46
CA VAL A 345 4.65 17.37 10.17
C VAL A 345 5.15 16.30 9.21
N HIS A 346 6.05 15.44 9.68
CA HIS A 346 6.69 14.40 8.89
C HIS A 346 6.65 13.06 9.64
N HIS A 347 5.62 12.25 9.36
CA HIS A 347 5.48 10.92 9.93
C HIS A 347 6.43 9.92 9.26
N PRO A 348 6.90 8.88 9.99
CA PRO A 348 6.66 8.55 11.41
C PRO A 348 7.57 9.31 12.37
N TYR A 349 8.43 10.21 11.88
CA TYR A 349 9.42 10.91 12.71
C TYR A 349 8.72 11.83 13.71
N ASP A 350 7.70 12.55 13.26
CA ASP A 350 6.80 13.34 14.10
C ASP A 350 5.57 12.52 14.50
N SER A 351 5.09 12.72 15.72
CA SER A 351 3.92 12.05 16.28
C SER A 351 2.62 12.49 15.59
N PHE A 352 1.91 11.53 15.02
CA PHE A 352 0.57 11.72 14.47
C PHE A 352 -0.44 12.06 15.57
N SER A 353 -0.32 11.42 16.73
CA SER A 353 -1.22 11.68 17.87
C SER A 353 -1.02 13.07 18.46
N ALA A 354 0.23 13.54 18.59
CA ALA A 354 0.51 14.88 19.12
C ALA A 354 0.35 16.01 18.06
N SER A 355 -0.20 15.71 16.89
CA SER A 355 -0.42 16.68 15.82
C SER A 355 -1.85 16.61 15.28
N ILE A 356 -2.11 15.69 14.37
CA ILE A 356 -3.39 15.61 13.65
C ILE A 356 -4.52 15.09 14.56
N GLU A 357 -4.25 14.07 15.37
CA GLU A 357 -5.24 13.59 16.34
C GLU A 357 -5.53 14.65 17.40
N GLU A 358 -4.50 15.37 17.89
CA GLU A 358 -4.67 16.43 18.88
C GLU A 358 -5.50 17.58 18.33
N LEU A 359 -5.27 18.02 17.08
CA LEU A 359 -6.11 19.02 16.43
C LEU A 359 -7.61 18.62 16.47
N LEU A 360 -7.92 17.36 16.19
CA LEU A 360 -9.31 16.90 16.18
C LEU A 360 -9.86 16.65 17.58
N ASN A 361 -9.04 16.18 18.51
CA ASN A 361 -9.43 16.03 19.91
C ASN A 361 -9.76 17.38 20.53
N GLU A 362 -8.88 18.38 20.40
CA GLU A 362 -9.12 19.72 20.88
C GLU A 362 -10.34 20.35 20.16
N ALA A 363 -10.46 20.18 18.84
CA ALA A 363 -11.62 20.65 18.10
C ALA A 363 -12.94 20.02 18.55
N ALA A 364 -12.93 18.77 19.00
CA ALA A 364 -14.11 18.11 19.52
C ALA A 364 -14.53 18.68 20.90
N GLU A 365 -13.56 19.06 21.73
CA GLU A 365 -13.80 19.55 23.10
C GLU A 365 -14.08 21.07 23.14
N ASP A 366 -13.40 21.90 22.34
CA ASP A 366 -13.48 23.35 22.38
C ASP A 366 -14.89 23.87 22.05
N PRO A 367 -15.58 24.57 22.98
CA PRO A 367 -16.95 25.09 22.76
C PRO A 367 -17.04 26.15 21.65
N HIS A 368 -15.92 26.76 21.25
CA HIS A 368 -15.87 27.73 20.17
C HIS A 368 -15.79 27.11 18.78
N VAL A 369 -15.49 25.81 18.69
CA VAL A 369 -15.51 25.10 17.41
C VAL A 369 -16.95 24.85 16.96
N LEU A 370 -17.29 25.39 15.79
CA LEU A 370 -18.62 25.33 15.19
C LEU A 370 -18.81 24.15 14.25
N ALA A 371 -17.76 23.84 13.48
CA ALA A 371 -17.83 22.78 12.46
C ALA A 371 -16.50 22.08 12.26
N ILE A 372 -16.56 20.78 11.91
CA ILE A 372 -15.44 19.97 11.49
C ILE A 372 -15.82 19.29 10.17
N LYS A 373 -14.94 19.39 9.16
CA LYS A 373 -15.11 18.66 7.90
C LYS A 373 -13.88 17.78 7.65
N GLN A 374 -14.09 16.52 7.22
CA GLN A 374 -13.03 15.51 7.14
C GLN A 374 -13.19 14.63 5.91
N CYS A 375 -12.07 14.31 5.23
CA CYS A 375 -12.01 13.23 4.24
C CYS A 375 -11.39 11.99 4.87
N LEU A 376 -12.07 10.85 4.80
CA LEU A 376 -11.58 9.55 5.26
C LEU A 376 -11.50 8.57 4.08
N TYR A 377 -10.34 7.94 3.90
CA TYR A 377 -10.10 6.95 2.85
C TYR A 377 -9.86 5.55 3.42
N ARG A 378 -8.97 5.43 4.41
CA ARG A 378 -8.65 4.21 5.16
C ARG A 378 -8.47 4.59 6.61
N THR A 379 -9.28 4.00 7.48
CA THR A 379 -9.18 4.18 8.93
C THR A 379 -8.88 2.85 9.60
N SER A 380 -8.23 2.87 10.76
CA SER A 380 -8.06 1.66 11.58
C SER A 380 -9.33 1.35 12.37
N GLY A 381 -9.51 0.07 12.74
CA GLY A 381 -10.62 -0.41 13.56
C GLY A 381 -10.75 0.24 14.94
N ASP A 382 -9.72 0.97 15.40
CA ASP A 382 -9.69 1.74 16.64
C ASP A 382 -9.07 3.11 16.31
N SER A 383 -9.88 3.96 15.67
CA SER A 383 -9.43 5.26 15.17
C SER A 383 -9.79 6.38 16.13
N GLY A 384 -8.78 6.97 16.78
CA GLY A 384 -8.92 8.20 17.58
C GLY A 384 -9.56 9.34 16.79
N ILE A 385 -9.30 9.42 15.48
CA ILE A 385 -9.91 10.38 14.56
C ILE A 385 -11.44 10.21 14.49
N VAL A 386 -11.92 8.99 14.25
CA VAL A 386 -13.37 8.72 14.18
C VAL A 386 -14.01 8.97 15.55
N ALA A 387 -13.36 8.54 16.63
CA ALA A 387 -13.86 8.80 17.98
C ALA A 387 -13.97 10.32 18.30
N ALA A 388 -13.01 11.14 17.86
CA ALA A 388 -13.07 12.60 18.00
C ALA A 388 -14.22 13.20 17.19
N LEU A 389 -14.44 12.74 15.95
CA LEU A 389 -15.56 13.21 15.11
C LEU A 389 -16.93 12.83 15.70
N VAL A 390 -17.07 11.62 16.25
CA VAL A 390 -18.27 11.17 16.97
C VAL A 390 -18.53 12.08 18.18
N ARG A 391 -17.53 12.28 19.05
CA ARG A 391 -17.67 13.19 20.21
C ARG A 391 -18.06 14.61 19.80
N ALA A 392 -17.48 15.13 18.72
CA ALA A 392 -17.82 16.45 18.20
C ALA A 392 -19.30 16.53 17.78
N ALA A 393 -19.80 15.51 17.06
CA ALA A 393 -21.20 15.46 16.63
C ALA A 393 -22.15 15.33 17.81
N GLU A 394 -21.87 14.46 18.79
CA GLU A 394 -22.67 14.31 20.03
C GLU A 394 -22.74 15.61 20.87
N ARG A 395 -21.70 16.47 20.75
CA ARG A 395 -21.70 17.82 21.39
C ARG A 395 -22.39 18.89 20.56
N GLY A 396 -23.06 18.52 19.49
CA GLY A 396 -23.85 19.40 18.64
C GLY A 396 -23.09 20.25 17.64
N LYS A 397 -21.80 19.94 17.41
CA LYS A 397 -21.01 20.59 16.34
C LYS A 397 -21.46 20.11 14.96
N GLN A 398 -21.33 20.95 13.95
CA GLN A 398 -21.58 20.54 12.56
C GLN A 398 -20.42 19.67 12.07
N VAL A 399 -20.64 18.38 11.99
CA VAL A 399 -19.61 17.42 11.51
C VAL A 399 -20.02 16.90 10.14
N ALA A 400 -19.18 17.09 9.13
CA ALA A 400 -19.37 16.57 7.79
C ALA A 400 -18.18 15.69 7.40
N VAL A 401 -18.42 14.42 7.10
CA VAL A 401 -17.37 13.45 6.81
C VAL A 401 -17.62 12.82 5.45
N LEU A 402 -16.67 12.96 4.55
CA LEU A 402 -16.65 12.17 3.31
C LEU A 402 -15.89 10.87 3.59
N VAL A 403 -16.59 9.74 3.48
CA VAL A 403 -16.03 8.39 3.64
C VAL A 403 -15.94 7.73 2.28
N GLU A 404 -14.74 7.37 1.84
CA GLU A 404 -14.51 6.65 0.59
C GLU A 404 -14.81 5.15 0.78
N VAL A 405 -16.06 4.76 0.57
CA VAL A 405 -16.52 3.38 0.80
C VAL A 405 -16.01 2.38 -0.24
N THR A 406 -15.50 2.84 -1.38
CA THR A 406 -14.93 1.98 -2.44
C THR A 406 -13.41 1.80 -2.30
N ALA A 407 -12.84 2.10 -1.11
CA ALA A 407 -11.43 1.84 -0.83
C ALA A 407 -11.17 0.33 -0.84
N ARG A 408 -10.40 -0.14 -1.84
CA ARG A 408 -10.22 -1.58 -2.11
C ARG A 408 -9.69 -2.32 -0.88
N PHE A 409 -10.36 -3.41 -0.52
CA PHE A 409 -10.13 -4.29 0.64
C PHE A 409 -10.48 -3.70 2.02
N ASP A 410 -10.90 -2.44 2.10
CA ASP A 410 -11.36 -1.78 3.32
C ASP A 410 -12.86 -1.43 3.28
N GLU A 411 -13.57 -1.90 2.26
CA GLU A 411 -14.96 -1.52 1.98
C GLU A 411 -15.88 -1.81 3.18
N GLU A 412 -15.81 -3.02 3.76
CA GLU A 412 -16.66 -3.41 4.90
C GLU A 412 -16.37 -2.57 6.16
N ALA A 413 -15.08 -2.29 6.43
CA ALA A 413 -14.69 -1.45 7.57
C ALA A 413 -15.17 -0.01 7.40
N ASN A 414 -15.00 0.57 6.21
CA ASN A 414 -15.43 1.95 5.92
C ASN A 414 -16.96 2.11 6.00
N ILE A 415 -17.73 1.10 5.57
CA ILE A 415 -19.20 1.09 5.76
C ILE A 415 -19.56 1.10 7.24
N GLY A 416 -18.86 0.33 8.08
CA GLY A 416 -19.06 0.30 9.52
C GLY A 416 -18.85 1.68 10.17
N TRP A 417 -17.76 2.37 9.81
CA TRP A 417 -17.47 3.72 10.31
C TRP A 417 -18.46 4.77 9.83
N ALA A 418 -18.86 4.68 8.57
CA ALA A 418 -19.88 5.60 8.03
C ALA A 418 -21.17 5.54 8.86
N ARG A 419 -21.65 4.34 9.18
CA ARG A 419 -22.85 4.15 10.02
C ARG A 419 -22.66 4.68 11.44
N ALA A 420 -21.53 4.41 12.07
CA ALA A 420 -21.25 4.92 13.42
C ALA A 420 -21.26 6.46 13.47
N LEU A 421 -20.72 7.12 12.45
CA LEU A 421 -20.76 8.57 12.31
C LEU A 421 -22.19 9.11 12.11
N GLU A 422 -23.00 8.45 11.27
CA GLU A 422 -24.42 8.83 11.07
C GLU A 422 -25.24 8.67 12.36
N GLU A 423 -25.07 7.56 13.08
CA GLU A 423 -25.72 7.31 14.36
C GLU A 423 -25.39 8.38 15.41
N ALA A 424 -24.17 8.94 15.37
CA ALA A 424 -23.75 10.06 16.21
C ALA A 424 -24.30 11.42 15.74
N GLY A 425 -24.97 11.50 14.59
CA GLY A 425 -25.53 12.73 14.04
C GLY A 425 -24.61 13.51 13.11
N ALA A 426 -23.51 12.92 12.66
CA ALA A 426 -22.64 13.50 11.63
C ALA A 426 -23.28 13.41 10.24
N HIS A 427 -22.95 14.35 9.38
CA HIS A 427 -23.30 14.33 7.95
C HIS A 427 -22.28 13.48 7.21
N VAL A 428 -22.66 12.27 6.78
CA VAL A 428 -21.79 11.39 6.04
C VAL A 428 -22.07 11.46 4.53
N ILE A 429 -21.01 11.56 3.75
CA ILE A 429 -21.02 11.57 2.28
C ILE A 429 -20.23 10.36 1.78
N TYR A 430 -20.82 9.54 0.92
CA TYR A 430 -20.28 8.26 0.46
C TYR A 430 -19.48 8.37 -0.85
N GLY A 431 -18.64 9.40 -0.97
CA GLY A 431 -17.83 9.65 -2.16
C GLY A 431 -18.56 10.46 -3.24
N LEU A 432 -17.93 10.56 -4.40
CA LEU A 432 -18.45 11.24 -5.58
C LEU A 432 -18.66 10.23 -6.71
N MET A 433 -19.79 10.30 -7.40
CA MET A 433 -20.09 9.41 -8.53
C MET A 433 -18.98 9.45 -9.60
N GLY A 434 -18.48 8.30 -10.01
CA GLY A 434 -17.43 8.16 -11.01
C GLY A 434 -16.02 8.58 -10.59
N LEU A 435 -15.84 9.12 -9.38
CA LEU A 435 -14.55 9.57 -8.84
C LEU A 435 -14.30 8.94 -7.47
N LYS A 436 -13.06 8.49 -7.22
CA LYS A 436 -12.64 8.07 -5.88
C LYS A 436 -11.99 9.22 -5.14
N THR A 437 -12.47 9.54 -3.94
CA THR A 437 -11.87 10.59 -3.11
C THR A 437 -10.63 10.08 -2.42
N HIS A 438 -9.49 10.67 -2.77
CA HIS A 438 -8.19 10.30 -2.21
C HIS A 438 -7.47 11.47 -1.54
N ALA A 439 -8.06 12.65 -1.51
CA ALA A 439 -7.56 13.81 -0.78
C ALA A 439 -7.49 13.53 0.72
N LYS A 440 -6.48 14.06 1.39
CA LYS A 440 -6.30 14.00 2.84
C LYS A 440 -6.40 15.42 3.37
N THR A 441 -7.61 15.82 3.69
CA THR A 441 -7.96 17.17 4.10
C THR A 441 -8.85 17.14 5.34
N THR A 442 -8.55 18.05 6.29
CA THR A 442 -9.34 18.37 7.46
C THR A 442 -9.61 19.85 7.46
N LEU A 443 -10.78 20.26 7.92
CA LEU A 443 -11.13 21.67 8.13
C LEU A 443 -11.85 21.80 9.46
N VAL A 444 -11.42 22.75 10.29
CA VAL A 444 -12.04 23.12 11.56
C VAL A 444 -12.44 24.59 11.50
N VAL A 445 -13.69 24.90 11.79
CA VAL A 445 -14.20 26.27 11.86
C VAL A 445 -14.39 26.64 13.31
N ARG A 446 -13.62 27.61 13.79
CA ARG A 446 -13.64 28.09 15.17
C ARG A 446 -14.12 29.55 15.22
N GLN A 447 -14.98 29.86 16.14
CA GLN A 447 -15.43 31.24 16.41
C GLN A 447 -14.37 31.98 17.23
N GLU A 448 -13.97 33.16 16.76
CA GLU A 448 -13.03 34.06 17.46
C GLU A 448 -13.64 35.44 17.58
N GLY A 449 -14.22 35.73 18.72
CA GLY A 449 -15.01 36.95 18.92
C GLY A 449 -16.20 36.99 17.96
N ASP A 450 -16.29 38.04 17.17
CA ASP A 450 -17.36 38.23 16.17
C ASP A 450 -17.05 37.63 14.79
N THR A 451 -15.92 36.96 14.65
CA THR A 451 -15.46 36.35 13.36
C THR A 451 -15.27 34.85 13.49
N VAL A 452 -15.00 34.17 12.39
CA VAL A 452 -14.58 32.77 12.37
C VAL A 452 -13.19 32.66 11.80
N ARG A 453 -12.39 31.78 12.38
CA ARG A 453 -11.11 31.35 11.84
C ARG A 453 -11.19 29.90 11.37
N ILE A 454 -10.50 29.61 10.30
CA ILE A 454 -10.46 28.30 9.69
C ILE A 454 -9.07 27.72 9.90
N TYR A 455 -9.02 26.54 10.47
CA TYR A 455 -7.81 25.74 10.60
C TYR A 455 -7.94 24.54 9.69
N CYS A 456 -6.91 24.22 8.96
CA CYS A 456 -6.94 23.11 8.04
C CYS A 456 -5.65 22.29 8.07
N HIS A 457 -5.80 21.02 7.72
CA HIS A 457 -4.69 20.13 7.42
C HIS A 457 -4.82 19.62 5.99
N VAL A 458 -3.71 19.63 5.23
CA VAL A 458 -3.60 19.00 3.92
C VAL A 458 -2.36 18.13 3.92
N GLY A 459 -2.51 16.84 3.63
CA GLY A 459 -1.42 15.88 3.75
C GLY A 459 -1.30 14.90 2.59
N THR A 460 -0.22 14.13 2.65
CA THR A 460 0.07 13.03 1.71
C THR A 460 -0.48 11.71 2.21
N GLY A 461 -0.55 11.50 3.53
CA GLY A 461 -0.90 10.27 4.22
C GLY A 461 -2.34 10.18 4.70
N ASN A 462 -2.84 8.95 4.83
CA ASN A 462 -4.17 8.68 5.36
C ASN A 462 -4.28 9.04 6.85
N TYR A 463 -5.50 9.33 7.30
CA TYR A 463 -5.81 9.55 8.72
C TYR A 463 -5.94 8.23 9.46
N ASN A 464 -4.80 7.55 9.63
CA ASN A 464 -4.73 6.24 10.27
C ASN A 464 -3.48 6.16 11.16
N PRO A 465 -3.65 6.15 12.51
CA PRO A 465 -2.53 6.14 13.46
C PRO A 465 -1.57 4.95 13.31
N LYS A 466 -2.09 3.79 12.87
CA LYS A 466 -1.26 2.60 12.66
C LYS A 466 -0.34 2.78 11.45
N THR A 467 -0.90 3.22 10.31
CA THR A 467 -0.08 3.44 9.11
C THR A 467 0.85 4.63 9.26
N ALA A 468 0.48 5.67 10.03
CA ALA A 468 1.35 6.82 10.32
C ALA A 468 2.64 6.46 11.11
N ARG A 469 2.71 5.26 11.70
CA ARG A 469 3.95 4.73 12.33
C ARG A 469 4.82 3.91 11.39
N MET A 470 4.29 3.54 10.22
CA MET A 470 4.96 2.66 9.26
C MET A 470 5.19 3.32 7.90
N TYR A 471 4.46 4.39 7.60
CA TYR A 471 4.54 5.10 6.32
C TYR A 471 5.20 6.45 6.54
N GLU A 472 6.08 6.79 5.62
CA GLU A 472 6.68 8.12 5.56
C GLU A 472 5.73 9.05 4.82
N ASP A 473 5.14 10.00 5.54
CA ASP A 473 4.14 10.93 5.04
C ASP A 473 4.34 12.36 5.58
N LEU A 474 3.84 13.32 4.83
CA LEU A 474 3.91 14.74 5.15
C LEU A 474 2.51 15.33 5.32
N GLY A 475 2.41 16.37 6.15
CA GLY A 475 1.20 17.17 6.28
C GLY A 475 1.51 18.61 6.70
N VAL A 476 0.72 19.54 6.22
CA VAL A 476 0.75 20.94 6.65
C VAL A 476 -0.52 21.26 7.41
N LEU A 477 -0.34 21.76 8.64
CA LEU A 477 -1.40 22.38 9.45
C LEU A 477 -1.28 23.89 9.31
N SER A 478 -2.39 24.60 9.04
CA SER A 478 -2.38 26.01 8.72
C SER A 478 -3.68 26.70 9.14
N SER A 479 -3.57 28.00 9.50
CA SER A 479 -4.72 28.89 9.66
C SER A 479 -4.72 30.03 8.63
N ARG A 480 -3.94 29.92 7.55
CA ARG A 480 -3.90 30.96 6.50
C ARG A 480 -5.28 31.14 5.85
N PRO A 481 -5.78 32.41 5.75
CA PRO A 481 -7.12 32.66 5.21
C PRO A 481 -7.32 32.15 3.78
N GLU A 482 -6.32 32.27 2.92
CA GLU A 482 -6.36 31.89 1.51
C GLU A 482 -6.56 30.36 1.39
N LEU A 483 -5.75 29.59 2.12
CA LEU A 483 -5.84 28.14 2.14
C LEU A 483 -7.16 27.67 2.81
N GLY A 484 -7.54 28.28 3.93
CA GLY A 484 -8.80 27.99 4.61
C GLY A 484 -10.03 28.23 3.72
N ALA A 485 -10.03 29.33 2.94
CA ALA A 485 -11.08 29.62 1.97
C ALA A 485 -11.13 28.56 0.85
N ASP A 486 -9.99 28.15 0.36
CA ASP A 486 -9.89 27.11 -0.71
C ASP A 486 -10.34 25.74 -0.21
N VAL A 487 -9.90 25.32 0.99
CA VAL A 487 -10.33 24.05 1.59
C VAL A 487 -11.83 24.08 1.88
N THR A 488 -12.41 25.24 2.27
CA THR A 488 -13.86 25.40 2.40
C THR A 488 -14.58 25.20 1.08
N ARG A 489 -14.11 25.82 -0.01
CA ARG A 489 -14.66 25.64 -1.37
C ARG A 489 -14.52 24.19 -1.83
N PHE A 490 -13.39 23.55 -1.51
CA PHE A 490 -13.14 22.16 -1.81
C PHE A 490 -14.17 21.24 -1.15
N PHE A 491 -14.41 21.39 0.17
CA PHE A 491 -15.45 20.63 0.85
C PHE A 491 -16.83 20.90 0.27
N ASN A 492 -17.18 22.13 -0.04
CA ASN A 492 -18.47 22.45 -0.66
C ASN A 492 -18.63 21.83 -2.05
N TYR A 493 -17.54 21.69 -2.82
CA TYR A 493 -17.52 20.98 -4.08
C TYR A 493 -17.76 19.48 -3.90
N ILE A 494 -17.04 18.82 -3.01
CA ILE A 494 -17.13 17.37 -2.83
C ILE A 494 -18.39 16.91 -2.07
N THR A 495 -19.09 17.82 -1.39
CA THR A 495 -20.33 17.51 -0.67
C THR A 495 -21.58 18.05 -1.34
N GLY A 496 -21.50 18.97 -2.27
CA GLY A 496 -22.64 19.75 -2.75
C GLY A 496 -22.97 19.60 -4.24
N PHE A 497 -22.37 18.68 -5.00
CA PHE A 497 -22.59 18.52 -6.44
C PHE A 497 -22.42 19.84 -7.24
N SER A 498 -21.52 20.70 -6.81
CA SER A 498 -21.20 21.96 -7.50
C SER A 498 -20.13 21.76 -8.56
N GLN A 499 -19.99 22.71 -9.47
CA GLN A 499 -18.84 22.71 -10.39
C GLN A 499 -17.55 22.98 -9.61
N PRO A 500 -16.36 22.46 -10.06
CA PRO A 500 -15.09 22.75 -9.43
C PRO A 500 -14.88 24.26 -9.34
N PRO A 501 -14.65 24.81 -8.13
CA PRO A 501 -14.42 26.23 -7.96
C PRO A 501 -13.01 26.63 -8.43
N ALA A 502 -12.81 27.93 -8.69
CA ALA A 502 -11.47 28.48 -8.81
C ALA A 502 -10.83 28.58 -7.41
N TYR A 503 -9.63 28.03 -7.27
CA TYR A 503 -8.83 28.08 -6.06
C TYR A 503 -7.70 29.13 -6.21
N GLN A 504 -7.20 29.64 -5.08
CA GLN A 504 -6.06 30.55 -5.03
C GLN A 504 -4.74 29.80 -4.90
N GLU A 505 -4.69 28.82 -4.00
CA GLU A 505 -3.50 28.02 -3.68
C GLU A 505 -3.72 26.52 -3.89
N LEU A 506 -4.90 26.01 -3.53
CA LEU A 506 -5.22 24.59 -3.64
C LEU A 506 -5.31 24.16 -5.10
N VAL A 507 -4.63 23.08 -5.44
CA VAL A 507 -4.71 22.46 -6.77
C VAL A 507 -5.32 21.09 -6.62
N THR A 508 -6.37 20.79 -7.40
CA THR A 508 -7.13 19.54 -7.27
C THR A 508 -7.13 18.72 -8.57
N SER A 509 -7.43 17.45 -8.47
CA SER A 509 -7.79 16.61 -9.62
C SER A 509 -9.27 16.21 -9.52
N PRO A 510 -9.92 15.88 -10.67
CA PRO A 510 -9.41 15.88 -12.04
C PRO A 510 -9.12 17.28 -12.59
N GLY A 511 -8.14 17.34 -13.50
CA GLY A 511 -7.83 18.53 -14.30
C GLY A 511 -6.67 19.37 -13.77
N GLY A 512 -6.84 20.07 -12.66
CA GLY A 512 -5.89 21.10 -12.22
C GLY A 512 -4.47 20.63 -11.90
N ILE A 513 -4.29 19.49 -11.24
CA ILE A 513 -2.94 19.02 -10.83
C ILE A 513 -2.06 18.73 -12.05
N ARG A 514 -2.58 18.00 -13.06
CA ARG A 514 -1.80 17.73 -14.28
C ARG A 514 -1.34 19.01 -14.95
N ASP A 515 -2.27 19.91 -15.19
CA ASP A 515 -1.98 21.17 -15.90
C ASP A 515 -0.96 22.02 -15.13
N ARG A 516 -1.12 22.11 -13.81
CA ARG A 516 -0.19 22.84 -12.96
C ARG A 516 1.22 22.25 -12.96
N VAL A 517 1.34 20.92 -12.88
CA VAL A 517 2.64 20.23 -12.92
C VAL A 517 3.31 20.42 -14.26
N VAL A 518 2.58 20.33 -15.37
CA VAL A 518 3.11 20.58 -16.73
C VAL A 518 3.56 22.02 -16.87
N GLU A 519 2.77 22.99 -16.41
CA GLU A 519 3.14 24.42 -16.41
C GLU A 519 4.46 24.67 -15.69
N MET A 520 4.64 24.07 -14.50
CA MET A 520 5.88 24.21 -13.74
C MET A 520 7.07 23.55 -14.43
N ILE A 521 6.90 22.36 -15.02
CA ILE A 521 7.94 21.69 -15.81
C ILE A 521 8.33 22.53 -17.03
N ASP A 522 7.35 23.06 -17.76
CA ASP A 522 7.61 23.88 -18.94
C ASP A 522 8.28 25.24 -18.57
N ALA A 523 8.00 25.80 -17.40
CA ALA A 523 8.71 26.95 -16.87
C ALA A 523 10.20 26.66 -16.58
N GLU A 524 10.51 25.48 -16.03
CA GLU A 524 11.90 25.05 -15.84
C GLU A 524 12.57 24.71 -17.17
N ALA A 525 11.84 24.12 -18.13
CA ALA A 525 12.34 23.88 -19.48
C ALA A 525 12.74 25.18 -20.19
N ALA A 526 11.98 26.25 -20.01
CA ALA A 526 12.31 27.59 -20.53
C ALA A 526 13.57 28.18 -19.89
N ALA A 527 13.92 27.80 -18.67
CA ALA A 527 15.18 28.19 -18.02
C ALA A 527 16.38 27.33 -18.46
N GLY A 528 16.14 26.22 -19.15
CA GLY A 528 17.20 25.36 -19.67
C GLY A 528 18.13 24.82 -18.58
N PRO A 529 19.46 24.84 -18.74
CA PRO A 529 20.42 24.33 -17.75
C PRO A 529 20.34 25.00 -16.37
N ASP A 530 19.74 26.19 -16.27
CA ASP A 530 19.50 26.90 -15.02
C ASP A 530 18.21 26.47 -14.32
N GLY A 531 17.39 25.63 -14.97
CA GLY A 531 16.25 24.97 -14.37
C GLY A 531 16.67 23.88 -13.39
N ARG A 532 15.77 23.51 -12.48
CA ARG A 532 15.95 22.37 -11.56
C ARG A 532 14.60 21.76 -11.23
N ILE A 533 14.51 20.44 -11.35
CA ILE A 533 13.32 19.68 -10.99
C ILE A 533 13.73 18.55 -10.05
N ALA A 534 13.04 18.42 -8.90
CA ALA A 534 13.13 17.26 -8.05
C ALA A 534 11.70 16.81 -7.66
N ILE A 535 11.36 15.57 -7.93
CA ILE A 535 10.01 15.03 -7.69
C ILE A 535 10.12 13.73 -6.93
N LYS A 536 9.47 13.66 -5.76
CA LYS A 536 9.25 12.44 -4.99
C LYS A 536 7.78 12.07 -5.07
N VAL A 537 7.46 10.86 -5.58
CA VAL A 537 6.09 10.30 -5.69
C VAL A 537 6.14 8.78 -5.64
N ASN A 538 4.99 8.13 -5.39
CA ASN A 538 4.95 6.67 -5.39
C ASN A 538 4.89 6.04 -6.78
N GLY A 539 4.44 6.79 -7.79
CA GLY A 539 4.38 6.29 -9.15
C GLY A 539 4.21 7.38 -10.20
N LEU A 540 4.75 7.10 -11.37
CA LEU A 540 4.74 7.96 -12.55
C LEU A 540 4.35 7.13 -13.78
N ASP A 541 3.09 7.28 -14.27
CA ASP A 541 2.59 6.63 -15.49
C ASP A 541 1.74 7.57 -16.38
N ASP A 542 1.68 8.87 -16.04
CA ASP A 542 1.00 9.88 -16.85
C ASP A 542 1.87 10.33 -18.02
N VAL A 543 1.43 9.99 -19.23
CA VAL A 543 2.19 10.26 -20.48
C VAL A 543 2.40 11.75 -20.70
N VAL A 544 1.43 12.60 -20.35
CA VAL A 544 1.54 14.05 -20.56
C VAL A 544 2.66 14.64 -19.69
N ILE A 545 2.73 14.21 -18.44
CA ILE A 545 3.80 14.63 -17.51
C ILE A 545 5.15 14.04 -17.94
N ILE A 546 5.20 12.76 -18.32
CA ILE A 546 6.45 12.11 -18.79
C ILE A 546 7.00 12.87 -20.02
N ASP A 547 6.14 13.19 -20.97
CA ASP A 547 6.56 13.94 -22.16
C ASP A 547 7.00 15.38 -21.84
N ALA A 548 6.40 16.03 -20.84
CA ALA A 548 6.88 17.33 -20.35
C ALA A 548 8.28 17.22 -19.73
N LEU A 549 8.54 16.17 -18.92
CA LEU A 549 9.86 15.90 -18.35
C LEU A 549 10.90 15.62 -19.43
N TYR A 550 10.53 14.88 -20.50
CA TYR A 550 11.42 14.68 -21.65
C TYR A 550 11.76 16.00 -22.36
N ARG A 551 10.78 16.89 -22.57
CA ARG A 551 11.05 18.22 -23.15
C ARG A 551 11.99 19.03 -22.26
N ALA A 552 11.80 19.02 -20.95
CA ALA A 552 12.69 19.71 -20.00
C ALA A 552 14.11 19.13 -20.03
N SER A 553 14.24 17.79 -20.10
CA SER A 553 15.54 17.14 -20.25
C SER A 553 16.25 17.54 -21.57
N GLN A 554 15.52 17.58 -22.67
CA GLN A 554 16.05 18.02 -23.97
C GLN A 554 16.47 19.49 -23.97
N ALA A 555 15.87 20.32 -23.10
CA ALA A 555 16.27 21.70 -22.85
C ALA A 555 17.50 21.81 -21.90
N GLY A 556 18.00 20.70 -21.36
CA GLY A 556 19.18 20.63 -20.49
C GLY A 556 18.89 20.79 -18.99
N VAL A 557 17.62 20.74 -18.56
CA VAL A 557 17.24 20.82 -17.14
C VAL A 557 17.70 19.56 -16.40
N PRO A 558 18.46 19.66 -15.32
CA PRO A 558 18.72 18.53 -14.41
C PRO A 558 17.45 18.14 -13.66
N ILE A 559 17.11 16.84 -13.73
CA ILE A 559 15.87 16.29 -13.20
C ILE A 559 16.18 15.08 -12.32
N GLU A 560 15.81 15.15 -11.04
CA GLU A 560 15.94 14.08 -10.06
C GLU A 560 14.54 13.54 -9.69
N LEU A 561 14.31 12.26 -9.90
CA LEU A 561 13.03 11.60 -9.61
C LEU A 561 13.24 10.53 -8.55
N ILE A 562 12.48 10.61 -7.46
CA ILE A 562 12.41 9.58 -6.42
C ILE A 562 11.07 8.88 -6.57
N ILE A 563 11.08 7.70 -7.20
CA ILE A 563 9.87 6.94 -7.53
C ILE A 563 9.92 5.60 -6.81
N ARG A 564 9.13 5.44 -5.75
CA ARG A 564 9.13 4.20 -4.97
C ARG A 564 8.75 2.98 -5.79
N GLY A 565 7.67 3.05 -6.56
CA GLY A 565 7.06 1.91 -7.26
C GLY A 565 7.09 2.05 -8.78
N ILE A 566 5.92 2.18 -9.39
CA ILE A 566 5.74 2.21 -10.85
C ILE A 566 6.38 3.46 -11.45
N CYS A 567 7.30 3.25 -12.41
CA CYS A 567 7.89 4.28 -13.24
C CYS A 567 7.81 3.87 -14.71
N CYS A 568 6.99 4.56 -15.51
CA CYS A 568 6.90 4.31 -16.95
C CYS A 568 7.86 5.19 -17.78
N LEU A 569 8.58 6.14 -17.14
CA LEU A 569 9.58 6.98 -17.78
C LEU A 569 10.90 6.22 -17.97
N ARG A 570 11.56 6.42 -19.09
CA ARG A 570 12.90 5.87 -19.39
C ARG A 570 13.96 6.95 -19.15
N PRO A 571 14.80 6.84 -18.12
CA PRO A 571 15.88 7.82 -17.86
C PRO A 571 17.12 7.56 -18.71
N GLY A 572 17.99 8.54 -18.85
CA GLY A 572 19.33 8.39 -19.42
C GLY A 572 19.39 8.04 -20.92
N VAL A 573 18.28 8.14 -21.66
CA VAL A 573 18.23 7.84 -23.09
C VAL A 573 18.83 9.01 -23.89
N PRO A 574 19.86 8.77 -24.74
CA PRO A 574 20.47 9.81 -25.56
C PRO A 574 19.46 10.56 -26.44
N GLY A 575 19.51 11.91 -26.41
CA GLY A 575 18.61 12.77 -27.15
C GLY A 575 17.18 12.84 -26.64
N LEU A 576 16.84 12.14 -25.54
CA LEU A 576 15.50 12.12 -24.96
C LEU A 576 15.49 12.52 -23.46
N SER A 577 16.26 11.82 -22.64
CA SER A 577 16.18 11.91 -21.18
C SER A 577 17.55 11.89 -20.49
N GLU A 578 18.58 12.43 -21.15
CA GLU A 578 19.99 12.38 -20.70
C GLU A 578 20.22 13.01 -19.33
N THR A 579 19.43 14.01 -18.96
CA THR A 579 19.55 14.74 -17.70
C THR A 579 18.60 14.21 -16.62
N ILE A 580 17.80 13.18 -16.91
CA ILE A 580 16.88 12.57 -15.96
C ILE A 580 17.56 11.43 -15.24
N ARG A 581 17.51 11.46 -13.91
CA ARG A 581 17.89 10.36 -13.03
C ARG A 581 16.68 9.90 -12.23
N VAL A 582 16.53 8.59 -12.08
CA VAL A 582 15.45 7.99 -11.32
C VAL A 582 16.03 7.08 -10.26
N ARG A 583 15.58 7.28 -9.02
CA ARG A 583 15.89 6.37 -7.91
C ARG A 583 14.63 5.89 -7.21
N SER A 584 14.73 4.78 -6.50
CA SER A 584 13.72 4.23 -5.61
C SER A 584 14.35 4.00 -4.25
N ILE A 585 13.65 4.36 -3.18
CA ILE A 585 14.06 4.10 -1.80
C ILE A 585 13.07 3.08 -1.23
N VAL A 586 13.60 1.99 -0.67
CA VAL A 586 12.80 0.94 -0.02
C VAL A 586 13.50 0.54 1.27
N GLY A 587 12.79 0.61 2.38
CA GLY A 587 13.36 0.33 3.69
C GLY A 587 12.29 0.00 4.73
N ARG A 588 12.64 0.20 5.99
CA ARG A 588 11.81 -0.06 7.17
C ARG A 588 10.44 0.61 7.09
N PHE A 589 10.43 1.91 6.75
CA PHE A 589 9.21 2.69 6.53
C PHE A 589 8.85 2.70 5.05
N LEU A 590 7.56 2.67 4.76
CA LEU A 590 7.09 2.78 3.37
C LEU A 590 7.18 4.23 2.91
N GLU A 591 8.06 4.53 1.97
CA GLU A 591 8.15 5.84 1.33
C GLU A 591 6.81 6.17 0.66
N HIS A 592 6.09 7.17 1.16
CA HIS A 592 4.73 7.46 0.72
C HIS A 592 4.45 8.95 0.52
N SER A 593 5.29 9.84 1.02
CA SER A 593 5.15 11.28 0.79
C SER A 593 5.27 11.66 -0.69
N ARG A 594 4.68 12.80 -1.05
CA ARG A 594 4.81 13.41 -2.36
C ARG A 594 5.34 14.83 -2.17
N ILE A 595 6.48 15.09 -2.80
CA ILE A 595 7.14 16.40 -2.79
C ILE A 595 7.49 16.75 -4.23
N LEU A 596 7.06 17.93 -4.68
CA LEU A 596 7.46 18.47 -5.98
C LEU A 596 8.23 19.76 -5.73
N ARG A 597 9.46 19.84 -6.26
CA ARG A 597 10.33 21.02 -6.19
C ARG A 597 10.69 21.50 -7.58
N PHE A 598 10.52 22.79 -7.81
CA PHE A 598 10.86 23.46 -9.05
C PHE A 598 11.70 24.71 -8.75
N GLY A 599 12.73 24.98 -9.55
CA GLY A 599 13.64 26.10 -9.33
C GLY A 599 14.72 25.83 -8.28
N GLY A 600 15.23 26.89 -7.64
CA GLY A 600 16.30 26.83 -6.65
C GLY A 600 17.71 26.78 -7.23
N ALA A 601 17.91 27.22 -8.48
CA ALA A 601 19.19 27.35 -9.12
C ALA A 601 19.34 28.74 -9.75
N ALA A 602 20.58 29.20 -10.00
CA ALA A 602 20.90 30.47 -10.64
C ALA A 602 20.21 31.68 -10.01
N GLY A 603 20.01 31.68 -8.68
CA GLY A 603 19.36 32.79 -7.96
C GLY A 603 17.83 32.80 -8.05
N ARG A 604 17.20 31.83 -8.69
CA ARG A 604 15.74 31.64 -8.72
C ARG A 604 15.30 30.96 -7.43
N PRO A 605 14.21 31.41 -6.76
CA PRO A 605 13.70 30.73 -5.58
C PRO A 605 13.15 29.34 -5.95
N ALA A 606 13.27 28.40 -5.03
CA ALA A 606 12.59 27.11 -5.17
C ALA A 606 11.11 27.21 -4.76
N THR A 607 10.25 26.53 -5.49
CA THR A 607 8.83 26.36 -5.15
C THR A 607 8.57 24.91 -4.81
N TYR A 608 7.88 24.66 -3.70
CA TYR A 608 7.57 23.34 -3.21
C TYR A 608 6.06 23.12 -3.18
N TYR A 609 5.67 21.90 -3.53
CA TYR A 609 4.30 21.41 -3.38
C TYR A 609 4.31 20.06 -2.64
N ILE A 610 3.31 19.86 -1.78
CA ILE A 610 2.99 18.56 -1.21
C ILE A 610 1.51 18.22 -1.49
N GLY A 611 1.15 16.95 -1.49
CA GLY A 611 -0.23 16.54 -1.68
C GLY A 611 -0.45 15.04 -1.79
N SER A 612 -1.70 14.67 -2.03
CA SER A 612 -2.11 13.27 -2.05
C SER A 612 -1.88 12.56 -3.38
N ALA A 613 -1.64 13.32 -4.48
CA ALA A 613 -1.58 12.79 -5.83
C ALA A 613 -0.23 12.17 -6.18
N ASP A 614 -0.25 10.93 -6.69
CA ASP A 614 0.83 10.44 -7.54
C ASP A 614 0.68 11.00 -8.96
N LEU A 615 1.75 11.04 -9.73
CA LEU A 615 1.74 11.47 -11.12
C LEU A 615 1.31 10.33 -12.04
N ARG A 616 0.13 9.78 -11.73
CA ARG A 616 -0.45 8.64 -12.44
C ARG A 616 -1.78 9.03 -13.07
N ARG A 617 -2.03 8.49 -14.26
CA ARG A 617 -3.26 8.76 -15.00
C ARG A 617 -4.51 8.54 -14.14
N ARG A 618 -4.58 7.44 -13.37
CA ARG A 618 -5.73 7.17 -12.48
C ARG A 618 -5.93 8.22 -11.39
N ASN A 619 -4.85 8.78 -10.83
CA ASN A 619 -4.91 9.82 -9.79
C ASN A 619 -5.39 11.15 -10.39
N LEU A 620 -4.93 11.46 -11.61
CA LEU A 620 -5.15 12.75 -12.25
C LEU A 620 -6.49 12.83 -13.02
N ASP A 621 -7.06 11.67 -13.44
CA ASP A 621 -8.30 11.60 -14.22
C ASP A 621 -9.51 11.09 -13.43
N ARG A 622 -9.30 10.18 -12.44
CA ARG A 622 -10.37 9.41 -11.82
C ARG A 622 -10.39 9.49 -10.30
N ARG A 623 -9.61 10.39 -9.72
CA ARG A 623 -9.58 10.63 -8.28
C ARG A 623 -9.71 12.10 -7.96
N VAL A 624 -10.30 12.37 -6.82
CA VAL A 624 -10.22 13.67 -6.17
C VAL A 624 -9.00 13.69 -5.28
N GLU A 625 -8.02 14.48 -5.68
CA GLU A 625 -6.76 14.68 -4.97
C GLU A 625 -6.60 16.16 -4.61
N ALA A 626 -5.73 16.45 -3.64
CA ALA A 626 -5.41 17.80 -3.20
C ALA A 626 -3.89 17.99 -3.17
N MET A 627 -3.41 19.13 -3.66
CA MET A 627 -2.01 19.54 -3.65
C MET A 627 -1.94 21.02 -3.29
N ILE A 628 -1.00 21.42 -2.42
CA ILE A 628 -0.79 22.80 -1.97
C ILE A 628 0.65 23.23 -2.14
N PRO A 629 0.91 24.53 -2.43
CA PRO A 629 2.23 25.12 -2.30
C PRO A 629 2.60 25.25 -0.82
N VAL A 630 3.87 25.03 -0.51
CA VAL A 630 4.44 25.28 0.82
C VAL A 630 5.25 26.55 0.76
N ALA A 631 4.82 27.57 1.51
CA ALA A 631 5.42 28.91 1.48
C ALA A 631 6.12 29.29 2.80
N ASP A 632 5.80 28.64 3.92
CA ASP A 632 6.45 28.89 5.19
C ASP A 632 7.94 28.54 5.12
N THR A 633 8.80 29.43 5.62
CA THR A 633 10.26 29.31 5.48
C THR A 633 10.83 28.10 6.20
N GLU A 634 10.31 27.77 7.37
CA GLU A 634 10.76 26.62 8.16
C GLU A 634 10.31 25.30 7.48
N ALA A 635 9.08 25.27 7.02
CA ALA A 635 8.53 24.14 6.28
C ALA A 635 9.29 23.91 4.95
N VAL A 636 9.61 24.96 4.20
CA VAL A 636 10.43 24.89 2.98
C VAL A 636 11.84 24.37 3.28
N SER A 637 12.49 24.87 4.33
CA SER A 637 13.82 24.40 4.74
C SER A 637 13.81 22.92 5.09
N ARG A 638 12.74 22.45 5.75
CA ARG A 638 12.58 21.06 6.10
C ARG A 638 12.33 20.16 4.89
N LEU A 639 11.55 20.61 3.91
CA LEU A 639 11.35 19.87 2.65
C LEU A 639 12.67 19.74 1.85
N GLU A 640 13.50 20.79 1.84
CA GLU A 640 14.83 20.73 1.22
C GLU A 640 15.75 19.75 1.95
N GLU A 641 15.75 19.73 3.29
CA GLU A 641 16.48 18.76 4.10
C GLU A 641 16.06 17.32 3.75
N ILE A 642 14.75 17.04 3.71
CA ILE A 642 14.20 15.73 3.36
C ILE A 642 14.65 15.28 1.97
N LEU A 643 14.49 16.14 0.96
CA LEU A 643 14.92 15.82 -0.41
C LEU A 643 16.43 15.63 -0.50
N THR A 644 17.23 16.43 0.20
CA THR A 644 18.69 16.31 0.22
C THR A 644 19.11 14.97 0.82
N ILE A 645 18.52 14.57 1.94
CA ILE A 645 18.78 13.27 2.58
C ILE A 645 18.37 12.12 1.65
N ASN A 646 17.18 12.20 1.04
CA ASN A 646 16.71 11.16 0.11
C ASN A 646 17.62 11.03 -1.12
N LEU A 647 18.14 12.15 -1.66
CA LEU A 647 19.02 12.15 -2.82
C LEU A 647 20.46 11.73 -2.47
N ALA A 648 20.86 11.82 -1.21
CA ALA A 648 22.17 11.37 -0.74
C ALA A 648 22.21 9.88 -0.34
N ASP A 649 21.07 9.19 -0.31
CA ASP A 649 20.97 7.80 0.10
C ASP A 649 21.79 6.87 -0.80
N ASP A 650 22.63 6.03 -0.17
CA ASP A 650 23.41 4.99 -0.83
C ASP A 650 23.30 3.61 -0.13
N VAL A 651 22.30 3.46 0.78
CA VAL A 651 22.07 2.22 1.52
C VAL A 651 20.72 1.57 1.12
N GLN A 652 19.66 2.37 0.99
CA GLN A 652 18.29 1.91 0.78
C GLN A 652 17.79 2.25 -0.63
N SER A 653 18.68 2.62 -1.55
CA SER A 653 18.34 3.14 -2.87
C SER A 653 18.71 2.23 -4.02
N TRP A 654 17.87 2.25 -5.05
CA TRP A 654 18.11 1.67 -6.37
C TRP A 654 18.06 2.76 -7.44
N SER A 655 18.88 2.63 -8.49
CA SER A 655 18.82 3.45 -9.70
C SER A 655 18.13 2.70 -10.84
N LEU A 656 17.36 3.41 -11.66
CA LEU A 656 16.72 2.90 -12.87
C LEU A 656 17.59 3.26 -14.08
N ASP A 657 17.88 2.27 -14.91
CA ASP A 657 18.61 2.46 -16.18
C ASP A 657 17.68 2.59 -17.39
N ALA A 658 18.24 3.02 -18.52
CA ALA A 658 17.50 3.27 -19.76
C ALA A 658 16.82 2.01 -20.36
N ASP A 659 17.29 0.83 -20.02
CA ASP A 659 16.72 -0.46 -20.46
C ASP A 659 15.59 -0.98 -19.56
N GLY A 660 15.38 -0.34 -18.38
CA GLY A 660 14.37 -0.71 -17.39
C GLY A 660 14.92 -1.50 -16.20
N SER A 661 16.19 -1.84 -16.19
CA SER A 661 16.81 -2.54 -15.05
C SER A 661 16.97 -1.62 -13.85
N TRP A 662 16.72 -2.17 -12.67
CA TRP A 662 17.00 -1.51 -11.40
C TRP A 662 18.27 -2.08 -10.77
N HIS A 663 19.17 -1.21 -10.38
CA HIS A 663 20.43 -1.57 -9.75
C HIS A 663 20.55 -0.90 -8.38
N ARG A 664 20.96 -1.69 -7.38
CA ARG A 664 21.25 -1.12 -6.07
C ARG A 664 22.37 -0.10 -6.17
N ILE A 665 22.21 1.07 -5.59
CA ILE A 665 23.26 2.08 -5.53
C ILE A 665 24.35 1.56 -4.59
N PRO A 666 25.63 1.54 -5.03
CA PRO A 666 26.70 1.06 -4.17
C PRO A 666 26.86 1.91 -2.91
N THR A 667 26.93 1.28 -1.75
CA THR A 667 27.17 1.95 -0.47
C THR A 667 28.61 2.48 -0.40
N LEU A 668 28.77 3.78 -0.42
CA LEU A 668 30.05 4.47 -0.37
C LEU A 668 30.23 5.28 0.92
N LEU A 669 29.17 5.97 1.34
CA LEU A 669 29.16 6.87 2.49
C LEU A 669 28.35 6.27 3.67
N GLY A 670 27.48 5.31 3.41
CA GLY A 670 26.61 4.71 4.40
C GLY A 670 25.42 5.59 4.77
N ASN A 671 24.99 6.45 3.87
CA ASN A 671 23.86 7.34 4.09
C ASN A 671 22.54 6.56 3.92
N ALA A 672 21.91 6.17 5.03
CA ALA A 672 20.60 5.56 5.06
C ALA A 672 19.52 6.64 5.30
N THR A 673 18.63 6.85 4.35
CA THR A 673 17.59 7.89 4.41
C THR A 673 16.85 7.88 5.73
N GLN A 674 16.29 6.73 6.12
CA GLN A 674 15.38 6.66 7.26
C GLN A 674 16.10 6.89 8.57
N SER A 675 17.30 6.33 8.76
CA SER A 675 18.14 6.59 9.93
C SER A 675 18.59 8.05 9.99
N SER A 676 18.94 8.65 8.85
CA SER A 676 19.34 10.06 8.81
C SER A 676 18.17 11.00 9.16
N LEU A 677 16.94 10.64 8.79
CA LEU A 677 15.74 11.39 9.15
C LEU A 677 15.36 11.20 10.64
N GLU A 678 15.58 10.01 11.21
CA GLU A 678 15.46 9.76 12.66
C GLU A 678 16.45 10.66 13.44
N GLU A 679 17.73 10.68 13.03
CA GLU A 679 18.73 11.56 13.64
C GLU A 679 18.38 13.05 13.51
N ALA A 680 17.89 13.48 12.34
CA ALA A 680 17.47 14.86 12.14
C ALA A 680 16.28 15.24 13.04
N ALA A 681 15.33 14.31 13.27
CA ALA A 681 14.22 14.50 14.19
C ALA A 681 14.72 14.64 15.65
N LEU A 682 15.62 13.77 16.11
CA LEU A 682 16.22 13.85 17.43
C LEU A 682 16.96 15.18 17.64
N LYS A 683 17.77 15.60 16.67
CA LYS A 683 18.49 16.89 16.74
C LYS A 683 17.53 18.09 16.88
N ARG A 684 16.39 18.07 16.21
CA ARG A 684 15.36 19.12 16.36
C ARG A 684 14.72 19.10 17.76
N GLY A 685 14.48 17.93 18.34
CA GLY A 685 14.00 17.79 19.71
C GLY A 685 15.00 18.35 20.74
N ASP A 686 16.27 17.98 20.64
CA ASP A 686 17.33 18.39 21.57
C ASP A 686 17.60 19.91 21.55
N LEU A 687 17.40 20.57 20.43
CA LEU A 687 17.56 22.04 20.31
C LEU A 687 16.53 22.81 21.15
N LEU A 688 15.38 22.21 21.47
CA LEU A 688 14.33 22.82 22.27
C LEU A 688 14.56 22.65 23.78
N ASP A 689 15.25 21.58 24.20
CA ASP A 689 15.57 21.33 25.61
C ASP A 689 16.76 22.15 26.12
N ARG A 690 17.49 22.84 25.24
CA ARG A 690 18.54 23.78 25.63
C ARG A 690 17.91 25.07 26.15
N PRO A 691 18.23 25.52 27.39
CA PRO A 691 17.73 26.79 27.89
C PRO A 691 18.15 27.91 26.94
N ARG A 692 17.20 28.75 26.52
CA ARG A 692 17.43 29.96 25.69
C ARG A 692 18.39 30.91 26.44
N GLY A 693 19.68 30.70 26.32
CA GLY A 693 20.68 31.48 27.04
C GLY A 693 22.14 31.09 26.87
N SER A 694 22.47 30.03 26.12
CA SER A 694 23.84 29.58 25.92
C SER A 694 24.40 29.80 24.50
N LEU A 695 24.11 30.96 23.92
CA LEU A 695 24.89 31.50 22.79
C LEU A 695 25.80 32.58 23.38
N VAL A 696 27.01 32.20 23.80
CA VAL A 696 28.18 33.10 23.96
C VAL A 696 29.23 32.63 22.97
#